data_589dc141c5b1ddf5f9191a2067ae9e4c
#
_entry.id   589dc141c5b1ddf5f9191a2067ae9e4c
#
_cell.length_a   1.000
_cell.length_b   1.000
_cell.length_c   1.000
_cell.angle_alpha   90.00
_cell.angle_beta   90.00
_cell.angle_gamma   90.00
#
_symmetry.space_group_name_H-M   'P 1'
#
loop_
_entity.id
_entity.type
_entity.pdbx_description
1 polymer ?
#
loop_
_entity_poly.entity_id
_entity_poly.type
_entity_poly.pdbx_seq_one_letter_code
_entity_poly.pdbx_strand_id
1 'polypeptide(L)'
;MSQPEAQVDRQADKPLSAIIIGTGFAGIGMAVALQKAGVKDFLILEKKHDVGGVWRDNSYPGAACDVPSHLYSFSFEPNPDWSRVFAPQAEIYAYLRRCAETYGLHPSIRFGAEVVSAEFDEASSLWRATLKDGQVLSASLLISGTGQLSRPAFPALAGMERFKGHVFHSATWDHDYPLAGKRVAVVGTGASAIQFVPAIAATVGQLKVFQRSAAHLMPRPDRAYSEREKSLFKKMPGVMRAYRALIYLRYESRALAFTRFKGLMKWAVGVPFRRLLAEQVRDPSLRQKLTPDYPYGCKRILLSSEYFNTMSRSNVELVTQGIARVNESGIETVDGEQHDVDAIIYGTGFAATEFLAPMRIVGRGGVDLNYAWRNGTRAYLGLTVPEFPNFFMLYGPNTNLGHNSIVYMLESQIAHVMRCWRMLQVSGANTVEVDASVSQRFHRRTQQRLAATVWSGCKSWYLDAAGNNSTNWPGFTVSYRMLTRYSGLHAYRFSRPLEGGVTIAAPGALKERLSAGFLRLFLRTTFHSLIGPGLGAAAQRKVVRVLSALMPGTHGVFRYRQLVNNVPVQVVAPKQGENGGVILYLHGGAFCVGSPHTHWSITSRLAKNSGMSVWVVDYRLAPENPYPAGLDDALVCYEALRAQGYTPSRIFLAGDSAGASLTLSLALKLRDLYVRFAGALLLMSPMVDPRFGGSSMSSRKKQDPMISRGWLEQGLRWYAGELMEQPLQVSLKGLPPMMVQVGDDELLLSDSTRLAEHAICSGVDCRVEIYMTRWHVFQLQAFYLRSAANALQAIGTFAQGQLPRSGGQQ
;
A
#
# COMPACT_ATOMS: atom_id res chain seq x y z
N MET A 1 -39.82 -30.30 1.82
CA MET A 1 -39.19 -29.13 2.43
C MET A 1 -38.30 -28.53 1.37
N SER A 2 -38.81 -27.50 0.77
CA SER A 2 -38.21 -26.74 -0.37
C SER A 2 -36.99 -25.95 0.05
N GLN A 3 -35.88 -26.13 -0.71
CA GLN A 3 -34.67 -25.30 -0.65
C GLN A 3 -34.99 -23.88 -1.09
N PRO A 4 -34.40 -22.85 -0.51
CA PRO A 4 -34.45 -21.51 -1.07
C PRO A 4 -33.32 -21.36 -2.11
N GLU A 5 -33.60 -21.72 -3.35
CA GLU A 5 -32.89 -21.16 -4.52
C GLU A 5 -33.50 -19.80 -4.82
N ALA A 6 -32.62 -18.84 -5.14
CA ALA A 6 -32.90 -17.54 -5.72
C ALA A 6 -32.67 -16.30 -4.84
N GLN A 7 -31.39 -15.98 -4.64
CA GLN A 7 -31.03 -14.58 -4.36
C GLN A 7 -29.62 -14.13 -4.87
N VAL A 8 -29.01 -14.88 -5.80
CA VAL A 8 -27.64 -14.55 -6.30
C VAL A 8 -27.65 -13.85 -7.67
N ASP A 9 -28.78 -13.74 -8.35
CA ASP A 9 -28.80 -13.44 -9.81
C ASP A 9 -29.13 -11.99 -10.20
N ARG A 10 -29.11 -11.01 -9.28
CA ARG A 10 -29.38 -9.59 -9.61
C ARG A 10 -28.22 -8.60 -9.33
N GLN A 11 -26.97 -9.06 -9.11
CA GLN A 11 -25.82 -8.18 -8.86
C GLN A 11 -24.75 -8.20 -9.96
N ALA A 12 -25.01 -8.79 -11.12
CA ALA A 12 -24.04 -8.95 -12.21
C ALA A 12 -23.59 -7.63 -12.89
N ASP A 13 -24.30 -6.50 -12.70
CA ASP A 13 -24.06 -5.26 -13.45
C ASP A 13 -23.29 -4.16 -12.69
N LYS A 14 -23.11 -4.28 -11.38
CA LYS A 14 -22.37 -3.24 -10.63
C LYS A 14 -20.94 -3.69 -10.28
N PRO A 15 -19.91 -2.89 -10.68
CA PRO A 15 -18.55 -3.21 -10.31
C PRO A 15 -18.36 -3.27 -8.79
N LEU A 16 -17.62 -4.28 -8.31
CA LEU A 16 -17.25 -4.42 -6.92
C LEU A 16 -16.16 -3.41 -6.53
N SER A 17 -16.08 -3.02 -5.27
CA SER A 17 -14.93 -2.25 -4.76
C SER A 17 -13.65 -3.06 -4.79
N ALA A 18 -13.71 -4.37 -4.50
CA ALA A 18 -12.54 -5.24 -4.54
C ALA A 18 -12.90 -6.70 -4.83
N ILE A 19 -12.00 -7.36 -5.59
CA ILE A 19 -11.92 -8.81 -5.68
C ILE A 19 -10.66 -9.26 -4.96
N ILE A 20 -10.80 -10.23 -4.03
CA ILE A 20 -9.70 -10.88 -3.32
C ILE A 20 -9.62 -12.32 -3.81
N ILE A 21 -8.43 -12.79 -4.21
CA ILE A 21 -8.22 -14.16 -4.68
C ILE A 21 -7.56 -14.99 -3.58
N GLY A 22 -8.27 -16.00 -3.07
CA GLY A 22 -7.80 -16.93 -2.04
C GLY A 22 -8.27 -16.60 -0.61
N THR A 23 -8.52 -17.66 0.18
CA THR A 23 -9.06 -17.62 1.55
C THR A 23 -8.07 -18.09 2.62
N GLY A 24 -6.75 -17.97 2.37
CA GLY A 24 -5.72 -18.15 3.38
C GLY A 24 -5.60 -16.94 4.32
N PHE A 25 -4.54 -16.89 5.13
CA PHE A 25 -4.25 -15.73 6.00
C PHE A 25 -4.29 -14.39 5.25
N ALA A 26 -3.78 -14.34 4.04
CA ALA A 26 -3.74 -13.11 3.25
C ALA A 26 -5.16 -12.60 2.92
N GLY A 27 -6.00 -13.47 2.34
CA GLY A 27 -7.36 -13.09 1.92
C GLY A 27 -8.29 -12.79 3.09
N ILE A 28 -8.29 -13.64 4.12
CA ILE A 28 -9.09 -13.40 5.34
C ILE A 28 -8.67 -12.09 6.00
N GLY A 29 -7.37 -11.86 6.19
CA GLY A 29 -6.87 -10.62 6.80
C GLY A 29 -7.23 -9.37 5.99
N MET A 30 -7.18 -9.44 4.66
CA MET A 30 -7.56 -8.35 3.77
C MET A 30 -9.07 -8.05 3.84
N ALA A 31 -9.89 -9.09 3.81
CA ALA A 31 -11.35 -8.96 3.91
C ALA A 31 -11.77 -8.30 5.22
N VAL A 32 -11.20 -8.73 6.35
CA VAL A 32 -11.43 -8.10 7.66
C VAL A 32 -11.02 -6.62 7.65
N ALA A 33 -9.92 -6.28 6.97
CA ALA A 33 -9.48 -4.89 6.89
C ALA A 33 -10.42 -4.02 6.05
N LEU A 34 -10.92 -4.52 4.93
CA LEU A 34 -11.93 -3.85 4.11
C LEU A 34 -13.24 -3.66 4.88
N GLN A 35 -13.74 -4.71 5.53
CA GLN A 35 -14.95 -4.66 6.33
C GLN A 35 -14.85 -3.64 7.48
N LYS A 36 -13.72 -3.62 8.21
CA LYS A 36 -13.44 -2.61 9.26
C LYS A 36 -13.35 -1.18 8.72
N ALA A 37 -13.06 -1.01 7.44
CA ALA A 37 -13.06 0.28 6.77
C ALA A 37 -14.44 0.67 6.20
N GLY A 38 -15.47 -0.16 6.39
CA GLY A 38 -16.84 0.10 5.92
C GLY A 38 -17.11 -0.32 4.48
N VAL A 39 -16.18 -1.00 3.82
CA VAL A 39 -16.38 -1.56 2.46
C VAL A 39 -17.21 -2.83 2.60
N LYS A 40 -18.36 -2.86 1.94
CA LYS A 40 -19.30 -4.00 1.99
C LYS A 40 -19.39 -4.77 0.66
N ASP A 41 -19.03 -4.11 -0.43
CA ASP A 41 -19.13 -4.59 -1.81
C ASP A 41 -17.80 -5.17 -2.30
N PHE A 42 -17.27 -6.16 -1.59
CA PHE A 42 -16.12 -6.94 -2.02
C PHE A 42 -16.45 -8.44 -2.08
N LEU A 43 -15.70 -9.19 -2.89
CA LEU A 43 -15.85 -10.62 -3.04
C LEU A 43 -14.50 -11.32 -2.89
N ILE A 44 -14.51 -12.46 -2.18
CA ILE A 44 -13.36 -13.35 -2.08
C ILE A 44 -13.63 -14.57 -2.97
N LEU A 45 -12.72 -14.86 -3.89
CA LEU A 45 -12.80 -16.00 -4.80
C LEU A 45 -11.87 -17.11 -4.31
N GLU A 46 -12.42 -18.27 -4.01
CA GLU A 46 -11.68 -19.44 -3.54
C GLU A 46 -11.96 -20.63 -4.49
N LYS A 47 -10.90 -21.24 -5.01
CA LYS A 47 -11.00 -22.37 -5.94
C LYS A 47 -11.48 -23.67 -5.30
N LYS A 48 -11.34 -23.81 -4.00
CA LYS A 48 -11.76 -24.97 -3.22
C LYS A 48 -13.11 -24.73 -2.52
N HIS A 49 -13.56 -25.68 -1.72
CA HIS A 49 -14.88 -25.68 -1.08
C HIS A 49 -14.89 -25.19 0.37
N ASP A 50 -13.73 -24.80 0.92
CA ASP A 50 -13.62 -24.23 2.27
C ASP A 50 -12.47 -23.23 2.34
N VAL A 51 -12.44 -22.41 3.40
CA VAL A 51 -11.37 -21.47 3.72
C VAL A 51 -10.08 -22.19 4.16
N GLY A 52 -8.98 -21.45 4.34
CA GLY A 52 -7.77 -21.94 5.00
C GLY A 52 -6.52 -22.01 4.14
N GLY A 53 -6.63 -22.03 2.80
CA GLY A 53 -5.49 -22.08 1.90
C GLY A 53 -4.53 -23.23 2.21
N VAL A 54 -3.23 -22.97 2.35
CA VAL A 54 -2.19 -24.00 2.62
C VAL A 54 -2.45 -24.80 3.90
N TRP A 55 -3.16 -24.26 4.88
CA TRP A 55 -3.50 -24.95 6.13
C TRP A 55 -4.70 -25.88 6.00
N ARG A 56 -5.53 -25.71 5.00
CA ARG A 56 -6.50 -26.70 4.56
C ARG A 56 -5.83 -27.80 3.74
N ASP A 57 -4.94 -27.39 2.78
CA ASP A 57 -4.43 -28.31 1.75
C ASP A 57 -3.31 -29.23 2.26
N ASN A 58 -2.44 -28.78 3.16
CA ASN A 58 -1.31 -29.57 3.68
C ASN A 58 -1.71 -30.36 4.92
N SER A 59 -2.51 -31.40 4.72
CA SER A 59 -3.06 -32.24 5.78
C SER A 59 -2.25 -33.52 6.08
N TYR A 60 -1.03 -33.62 5.57
CA TYR A 60 -0.16 -34.78 5.78
C TYR A 60 0.11 -35.06 7.27
N PRO A 61 0.33 -36.30 7.68
CA PRO A 61 0.62 -36.67 9.08
C PRO A 61 1.81 -35.89 9.66
N GLY A 62 1.64 -35.35 10.85
CA GLY A 62 2.68 -34.53 11.50
C GLY A 62 2.79 -33.08 11.02
N ALA A 63 1.91 -32.62 10.11
CA ALA A 63 1.89 -31.25 9.63
C ALA A 63 1.68 -30.25 10.77
N ALA A 64 2.60 -29.29 10.90
CA ALA A 64 2.55 -28.28 11.95
C ALA A 64 3.36 -27.03 11.56
N CYS A 65 3.09 -25.90 12.22
CA CYS A 65 3.84 -24.67 12.02
C CYS A 65 5.25 -24.75 12.65
N ASP A 66 6.22 -24.07 12.05
CA ASP A 66 7.57 -23.88 12.57
C ASP A 66 7.78 -22.49 13.20
N VAL A 67 6.69 -21.74 13.37
CA VAL A 67 6.63 -20.46 14.08
C VAL A 67 5.68 -20.61 15.28
N PRO A 68 6.00 -20.02 16.46
CA PRO A 68 5.14 -20.15 17.63
C PRO A 68 3.72 -19.64 17.40
N SER A 69 2.75 -20.38 17.91
CA SER A 69 1.30 -20.19 17.65
C SER A 69 0.80 -18.78 17.93
N HIS A 70 1.17 -18.19 19.06
CA HIS A 70 0.79 -16.82 19.40
C HIS A 70 1.39 -15.77 18.46
N LEU A 71 2.46 -16.06 17.74
CA LEU A 71 3.03 -15.18 16.73
C LEU A 71 2.48 -15.48 15.34
N TYR A 72 2.10 -16.75 15.08
CA TYR A 72 1.52 -17.19 13.81
C TYR A 72 -0.01 -17.11 13.82
N SER A 73 -0.53 -15.98 14.27
CA SER A 73 -1.95 -15.63 14.33
C SER A 73 -2.13 -14.15 14.03
N PHE A 74 -3.33 -13.73 13.69
CA PHE A 74 -3.62 -12.30 13.51
C PHE A 74 -3.47 -11.53 14.81
N SER A 75 -2.95 -10.30 14.73
CA SER A 75 -2.82 -9.42 15.89
C SER A 75 -4.16 -8.88 16.36
N PHE A 76 -5.14 -8.83 15.46
CA PHE A 76 -6.50 -8.37 15.72
C PHE A 76 -7.46 -9.47 16.20
N GLU A 77 -7.04 -10.76 16.07
CA GLU A 77 -7.79 -11.95 16.50
C GLU A 77 -6.84 -12.92 17.22
N PRO A 78 -6.36 -12.58 18.42
CA PRO A 78 -5.47 -13.44 19.20
C PRO A 78 -6.25 -14.64 19.74
N ASN A 79 -5.61 -15.83 19.75
CA ASN A 79 -6.18 -17.05 20.28
C ASN A 79 -5.51 -17.42 21.62
N PRO A 80 -6.19 -17.41 22.75
CA PRO A 80 -5.63 -17.83 24.04
C PRO A 80 -5.55 -19.34 24.23
N ASP A 81 -6.25 -20.11 23.37
CA ASP A 81 -6.53 -21.54 23.56
C ASP A 81 -5.59 -22.46 22.74
N TRP A 82 -4.49 -21.94 22.20
CA TRP A 82 -3.53 -22.79 21.50
C TRP A 82 -3.12 -23.98 22.35
N SER A 83 -3.16 -25.19 21.77
CA SER A 83 -2.81 -26.42 22.49
C SER A 83 -1.33 -26.47 22.86
N ARG A 84 -0.46 -25.96 21.97
CA ARG A 84 0.99 -26.02 22.12
C ARG A 84 1.72 -24.86 21.43
N VAL A 85 3.01 -24.76 21.72
CA VAL A 85 3.86 -23.66 21.22
C VAL A 85 3.91 -23.65 19.70
N PHE A 86 3.95 -24.79 19.05
CA PHE A 86 3.91 -24.92 17.58
C PHE A 86 2.67 -25.70 17.18
N ALA A 87 1.60 -24.98 16.87
CA ALA A 87 0.31 -25.55 16.59
C ALA A 87 0.33 -26.54 15.41
N PRO A 88 -0.38 -27.68 15.52
CA PRO A 88 -0.61 -28.57 14.40
C PRO A 88 -1.52 -27.94 13.34
N GLN A 89 -1.44 -28.49 12.14
CA GLN A 89 -2.20 -28.03 10.97
C GLN A 89 -3.70 -27.88 11.26
N ALA A 90 -4.30 -28.88 11.84
CA ALA A 90 -5.75 -28.90 12.12
C ALA A 90 -6.19 -27.73 13.02
N GLU A 91 -5.37 -27.35 14.00
CA GLU A 91 -5.67 -26.26 14.91
C GLU A 91 -5.55 -24.88 14.22
N ILE A 92 -4.57 -24.71 13.33
CA ILE A 92 -4.44 -23.49 12.53
C ILE A 92 -5.57 -23.38 11.51
N TYR A 93 -5.95 -24.49 10.90
CA TYR A 93 -7.08 -24.53 9.99
C TYR A 93 -8.38 -24.17 10.70
N ALA A 94 -8.64 -24.76 11.88
CA ALA A 94 -9.80 -24.42 12.71
C ALA A 94 -9.76 -22.92 13.14
N TYR A 95 -8.59 -22.37 13.44
CA TYR A 95 -8.44 -20.95 13.74
C TYR A 95 -8.85 -20.06 12.55
N LEU A 96 -8.45 -20.40 11.33
CA LEU A 96 -8.82 -19.63 10.13
C LEU A 96 -10.33 -19.70 9.83
N ARG A 97 -10.95 -20.90 10.01
CA ARG A 97 -12.40 -21.07 9.91
C ARG A 97 -13.13 -20.18 10.92
N ARG A 98 -12.71 -20.23 12.19
CA ARG A 98 -13.26 -19.38 13.24
C ARG A 98 -13.10 -17.90 12.91
N CYS A 99 -11.96 -17.45 12.35
CA CYS A 99 -11.79 -16.06 11.92
C CYS A 99 -12.83 -15.69 10.85
N ALA A 100 -13.05 -16.53 9.84
CA ALA A 100 -14.04 -16.28 8.81
C ALA A 100 -15.47 -16.21 9.38
N GLU A 101 -15.80 -17.08 10.34
CA GLU A 101 -17.09 -17.10 11.06
C GLU A 101 -17.27 -15.87 11.94
N THR A 102 -16.27 -15.55 12.80
CA THR A 102 -16.31 -14.42 13.75
C THR A 102 -16.53 -13.09 13.04
N TYR A 103 -15.91 -12.91 11.88
CA TYR A 103 -16.06 -11.68 11.08
C TYR A 103 -17.19 -11.78 10.04
N GLY A 104 -17.99 -12.85 10.04
CA GLY A 104 -19.13 -13.01 9.13
C GLY A 104 -18.72 -12.93 7.65
N LEU A 105 -17.60 -13.52 7.25
CA LEU A 105 -17.07 -13.39 5.90
C LEU A 105 -17.73 -14.31 4.87
N HIS A 106 -18.42 -15.38 5.30
CA HIS A 106 -19.00 -16.39 4.40
C HIS A 106 -19.89 -15.82 3.30
N PRO A 107 -20.76 -14.82 3.53
CA PRO A 107 -21.55 -14.21 2.47
C PRO A 107 -20.72 -13.47 1.39
N SER A 108 -19.48 -13.09 1.72
CA SER A 108 -18.56 -12.45 0.80
C SER A 108 -17.54 -13.42 0.19
N ILE A 109 -17.69 -14.74 0.39
CA ILE A 109 -16.82 -15.77 -0.18
C ILE A 109 -17.61 -16.57 -1.23
N ARG A 110 -17.02 -16.70 -2.41
CA ARG A 110 -17.50 -17.61 -3.44
C ARG A 110 -16.51 -18.78 -3.54
N PHE A 111 -16.97 -19.95 -3.12
CA PHE A 111 -16.23 -21.21 -3.24
C PHE A 111 -16.37 -21.83 -4.64
N GLY A 112 -15.43 -22.72 -5.01
CA GLY A 112 -15.40 -23.34 -6.33
C GLY A 112 -15.07 -22.36 -7.46
N ALA A 113 -14.66 -21.14 -7.14
CA ALA A 113 -14.44 -20.04 -8.07
C ALA A 113 -12.96 -19.88 -8.40
N GLU A 114 -12.44 -20.64 -9.35
CA GLU A 114 -11.06 -20.57 -9.82
C GLU A 114 -10.89 -19.43 -10.83
N VAL A 115 -10.10 -18.41 -10.49
CA VAL A 115 -9.73 -17.32 -11.40
C VAL A 115 -8.65 -17.81 -12.35
N VAL A 116 -8.92 -17.78 -13.65
CA VAL A 116 -7.95 -18.19 -14.69
C VAL A 116 -7.22 -17.00 -15.32
N SER A 117 -7.85 -15.85 -15.38
CA SER A 117 -7.22 -14.62 -15.84
C SER A 117 -7.85 -13.39 -15.21
N ALA A 118 -7.10 -12.28 -15.21
CA ALA A 118 -7.63 -10.97 -14.91
C ALA A 118 -6.99 -9.93 -15.83
N GLU A 119 -7.81 -9.01 -16.35
CA GLU A 119 -7.40 -7.96 -17.27
C GLU A 119 -7.86 -6.59 -16.81
N PHE A 120 -6.99 -5.60 -16.91
CA PHE A 120 -7.29 -4.23 -16.57
C PHE A 120 -7.91 -3.51 -17.77
N ASP A 121 -9.15 -3.06 -17.62
CA ASP A 121 -9.85 -2.22 -18.59
C ASP A 121 -9.53 -0.74 -18.31
N GLU A 122 -8.77 -0.12 -19.20
CA GLU A 122 -8.34 1.27 -19.04
C GLU A 122 -9.50 2.25 -19.14
N ALA A 123 -10.51 1.98 -19.97
CA ALA A 123 -11.63 2.87 -20.19
C ALA A 123 -12.49 3.02 -18.93
N SER A 124 -12.76 1.91 -18.23
CA SER A 124 -13.53 1.90 -17.00
C SER A 124 -12.67 2.01 -15.74
N SER A 125 -11.34 1.86 -15.85
CA SER A 125 -10.40 1.70 -14.73
C SER A 125 -10.74 0.54 -13.80
N LEU A 126 -11.26 -0.55 -14.35
CA LEU A 126 -11.68 -1.75 -13.61
C LEU A 126 -10.86 -2.97 -13.99
N TRP A 127 -10.69 -3.88 -13.06
CA TRP A 127 -10.23 -5.23 -13.31
C TRP A 127 -11.39 -6.13 -13.71
N ARG A 128 -11.22 -6.90 -14.76
CA ARG A 128 -12.11 -7.98 -15.20
C ARG A 128 -11.48 -9.32 -14.88
N ALA A 129 -11.98 -10.00 -13.85
CA ALA A 129 -11.53 -11.33 -13.46
C ALA A 129 -12.40 -12.40 -14.12
N THR A 130 -11.78 -13.28 -14.89
CA THR A 130 -12.45 -14.40 -15.57
C THR A 130 -12.28 -15.68 -14.75
N LEU A 131 -13.37 -16.32 -14.43
CA LEU A 131 -13.41 -17.59 -13.74
C LEU A 131 -13.30 -18.75 -14.74
N LYS A 132 -12.97 -19.93 -14.24
CA LYS A 132 -12.84 -21.16 -15.03
C LYS A 132 -14.15 -21.59 -15.73
N ASP A 133 -15.28 -21.22 -15.16
CA ASP A 133 -16.62 -21.45 -15.75
C ASP A 133 -16.99 -20.41 -16.83
N GLY A 134 -16.09 -19.47 -17.14
CA GLY A 134 -16.28 -18.40 -18.12
C GLY A 134 -16.96 -17.15 -17.59
N GLN A 135 -17.43 -17.12 -16.34
CA GLN A 135 -17.99 -15.90 -15.77
C GLN A 135 -16.93 -14.80 -15.61
N VAL A 136 -17.31 -13.56 -15.89
CA VAL A 136 -16.46 -12.38 -15.71
C VAL A 136 -17.02 -11.49 -14.59
N LEU A 137 -16.16 -11.13 -13.66
CA LEU A 137 -16.48 -10.24 -12.54
C LEU A 137 -15.62 -8.98 -12.64
N SER A 138 -16.22 -7.82 -12.37
CA SER A 138 -15.52 -6.53 -12.45
C SER A 138 -15.32 -5.91 -11.06
N ALA A 139 -14.12 -5.35 -10.81
CA ALA A 139 -13.82 -4.67 -9.56
C ALA A 139 -12.83 -3.52 -9.73
N SER A 140 -12.90 -2.53 -8.85
CA SER A 140 -11.93 -1.43 -8.79
C SER A 140 -10.54 -1.88 -8.33
N LEU A 141 -10.48 -2.79 -7.35
CA LEU A 141 -9.22 -3.36 -6.84
C LEU A 141 -9.17 -4.86 -7.12
N LEU A 142 -8.01 -5.34 -7.55
CA LEU A 142 -7.69 -6.76 -7.62
C LEU A 142 -6.59 -7.08 -6.60
N ILE A 143 -6.87 -7.98 -5.67
CA ILE A 143 -5.95 -8.32 -4.57
C ILE A 143 -5.68 -9.82 -4.60
N SER A 144 -4.45 -10.19 -4.91
CA SER A 144 -4.02 -11.59 -4.87
C SER A 144 -3.59 -11.99 -3.45
N GLY A 145 -4.27 -12.96 -2.88
CA GLY A 145 -3.93 -13.64 -1.63
C GLY A 145 -3.58 -15.12 -1.85
N THR A 146 -3.09 -15.50 -3.04
CA THR A 146 -2.85 -16.89 -3.47
C THR A 146 -1.68 -17.59 -2.76
N GLY A 147 -0.78 -16.81 -2.12
CA GLY A 147 0.43 -17.34 -1.45
C GLY A 147 1.50 -17.84 -2.43
N GLN A 148 2.66 -18.22 -1.89
CA GLN A 148 3.81 -18.73 -2.67
C GLN A 148 3.90 -20.28 -2.66
N LEU A 149 3.24 -20.96 -1.72
CA LEU A 149 3.35 -22.40 -1.46
C LEU A 149 2.02 -23.12 -1.75
N SER A 150 1.39 -22.82 -2.88
CA SER A 150 0.09 -23.37 -3.25
C SER A 150 0.13 -24.35 -4.42
N ARG A 151 1.20 -24.33 -5.23
CA ARG A 151 1.35 -25.21 -6.41
C ARG A 151 2.45 -26.22 -6.15
N PRO A 152 2.14 -27.55 -6.08
CA PRO A 152 3.12 -28.60 -5.93
C PRO A 152 4.16 -28.60 -7.07
N ALA A 153 5.42 -28.87 -6.76
CA ALA A 153 6.49 -29.01 -7.74
C ALA A 153 6.89 -30.50 -7.84
N PHE A 154 6.64 -31.09 -8.99
CA PHE A 154 7.11 -32.43 -9.30
C PHE A 154 8.49 -32.40 -9.93
N PRO A 155 9.38 -33.36 -9.63
CA PRO A 155 10.65 -33.48 -10.31
C PRO A 155 10.45 -34.00 -11.74
N ALA A 156 11.28 -33.56 -12.67
CA ALA A 156 11.30 -34.11 -14.02
C ALA A 156 12.09 -35.44 -14.03
N LEU A 157 11.47 -36.54 -13.64
CA LEU A 157 12.05 -37.89 -13.66
C LEU A 157 11.51 -38.68 -14.84
N ALA A 158 12.38 -39.36 -15.55
CA ALA A 158 11.97 -40.22 -16.67
C ALA A 158 11.13 -41.39 -16.14
N GLY A 159 10.05 -41.72 -16.82
CA GLY A 159 9.21 -42.89 -16.58
C GLY A 159 8.23 -42.82 -15.41
N MET A 160 7.98 -41.64 -14.85
CA MET A 160 7.02 -41.43 -13.74
C MET A 160 5.63 -41.99 -14.07
N GLU A 161 5.23 -41.88 -15.32
CA GLU A 161 3.96 -42.37 -15.86
C GLU A 161 3.85 -43.91 -15.93
N ARG A 162 4.97 -44.61 -15.80
CA ARG A 162 5.03 -46.09 -15.90
C ARG A 162 4.79 -46.79 -14.59
N PHE A 163 4.92 -46.07 -13.46
CA PHE A 163 4.78 -46.70 -12.15
C PHE A 163 3.36 -47.22 -11.92
N LYS A 164 3.25 -48.48 -11.57
CA LYS A 164 1.97 -49.18 -11.33
C LYS A 164 1.45 -49.07 -9.91
N GLY A 165 2.28 -48.61 -8.98
CA GLY A 165 1.93 -48.37 -7.59
C GLY A 165 1.22 -47.05 -7.40
N HIS A 166 1.00 -46.65 -6.14
CA HIS A 166 0.29 -45.41 -5.80
C HIS A 166 1.24 -44.22 -5.73
N VAL A 167 0.80 -43.09 -6.29
CA VAL A 167 1.62 -41.86 -6.36
C VAL A 167 0.82 -40.66 -5.90
N PHE A 168 1.40 -39.88 -4.96
CA PHE A 168 0.84 -38.58 -4.60
C PHE A 168 1.92 -37.60 -4.10
N HIS A 169 1.56 -36.31 -4.07
CA HIS A 169 2.41 -35.25 -3.53
C HIS A 169 1.97 -34.91 -2.10
N SER A 170 2.91 -34.55 -1.22
CA SER A 170 2.60 -34.19 0.18
C SER A 170 1.57 -33.06 0.34
N ALA A 171 1.45 -32.16 -0.63
CA ALA A 171 0.45 -31.11 -0.63
C ALA A 171 -0.98 -31.57 -1.01
N THR A 172 -1.12 -32.79 -1.52
CA THR A 172 -2.36 -33.45 -1.86
C THR A 172 -2.35 -34.84 -1.27
N TRP A 173 -2.20 -34.90 0.06
CA TRP A 173 -2.08 -36.14 0.77
C TRP A 173 -3.33 -37.01 0.58
N ASP A 174 -3.15 -38.24 0.14
CA ASP A 174 -4.22 -39.21 0.00
C ASP A 174 -4.42 -39.95 1.33
N HIS A 175 -5.48 -39.57 2.06
CA HIS A 175 -5.83 -40.16 3.34
C HIS A 175 -6.53 -41.52 3.21
N ASP A 176 -7.06 -41.83 2.02
CA ASP A 176 -7.79 -43.08 1.77
C ASP A 176 -6.85 -44.22 1.40
N TYR A 177 -5.58 -43.93 1.04
CA TYR A 177 -4.61 -44.97 0.73
C TYR A 177 -3.90 -45.46 2.01
N PRO A 178 -4.06 -46.77 2.38
CA PRO A 178 -3.45 -47.31 3.59
C PRO A 178 -1.96 -47.54 3.41
N LEU A 179 -1.12 -46.84 4.17
CA LEU A 179 0.34 -46.98 4.17
C LEU A 179 0.84 -48.09 5.07
N ALA A 180 -0.02 -48.64 5.95
CA ALA A 180 0.38 -49.69 6.92
C ALA A 180 0.96 -50.93 6.23
N GLY A 181 2.17 -51.35 6.66
CA GLY A 181 2.86 -52.51 6.12
C GLY A 181 3.42 -52.38 4.70
N LYS A 182 3.18 -51.24 4.00
CA LYS A 182 3.65 -50.99 2.62
C LYS A 182 5.12 -50.62 2.55
N ARG A 183 5.73 -50.85 1.39
CA ARG A 183 7.06 -50.35 1.01
C ARG A 183 6.83 -48.97 0.38
N VAL A 184 7.36 -47.94 1.01
CA VAL A 184 7.10 -46.57 0.62
C VAL A 184 8.38 -45.83 0.25
N ALA A 185 8.44 -45.22 -0.93
CA ALA A 185 9.48 -44.26 -1.29
C ALA A 185 9.03 -42.83 -0.98
N VAL A 186 9.89 -42.04 -0.36
CA VAL A 186 9.72 -40.59 -0.21
C VAL A 186 10.81 -39.90 -1.00
N VAL A 187 10.41 -39.08 -1.99
CA VAL A 187 11.35 -38.30 -2.79
C VAL A 187 11.42 -36.88 -2.24
N GLY A 188 12.56 -36.52 -1.62
CA GLY A 188 12.81 -35.22 -1.05
C GLY A 188 12.86 -35.20 0.48
N THR A 189 13.66 -34.26 1.03
CA THR A 189 13.93 -34.07 2.47
C THR A 189 13.67 -32.62 2.91
N GLY A 190 12.66 -31.98 2.30
CA GLY A 190 12.25 -30.62 2.62
C GLY A 190 11.37 -30.51 3.88
N ALA A 191 10.81 -29.33 4.11
CA ALA A 191 10.05 -29.00 5.32
C ALA A 191 8.88 -29.94 5.59
N SER A 192 8.17 -30.41 4.53
CA SER A 192 7.08 -31.37 4.67
C SER A 192 7.61 -32.77 5.02
N ALA A 193 8.64 -33.24 4.30
CA ALA A 193 9.19 -34.57 4.48
C ALA A 193 9.73 -34.80 5.90
N ILE A 194 10.43 -33.83 6.49
CA ILE A 194 10.93 -33.95 7.87
C ILE A 194 9.80 -34.05 8.92
N GLN A 195 8.57 -33.76 8.57
CA GLN A 195 7.39 -33.87 9.44
C GLN A 195 6.65 -35.18 9.22
N PHE A 196 6.34 -35.53 7.95
CA PHE A 196 5.55 -36.75 7.72
C PHE A 196 6.40 -38.04 7.75
N VAL A 197 7.69 -38.02 7.43
CA VAL A 197 8.57 -39.18 7.48
C VAL A 197 8.58 -39.79 8.89
N PRO A 198 8.83 -39.02 9.99
CA PRO A 198 8.70 -39.56 11.34
C PRO A 198 7.29 -40.07 11.67
N ALA A 199 6.26 -39.40 11.18
CA ALA A 199 4.88 -39.77 11.49
C ALA A 199 4.45 -41.11 10.85
N ILE A 200 4.96 -41.40 9.63
CA ILE A 200 4.60 -42.67 8.94
C ILE A 200 5.58 -43.83 9.18
N ALA A 201 6.80 -43.55 9.58
CA ALA A 201 7.86 -44.55 9.71
C ALA A 201 7.51 -45.71 10.66
N ALA A 202 6.62 -45.50 11.64
CA ALA A 202 6.19 -46.52 12.57
C ALA A 202 5.14 -47.46 11.97
N THR A 203 4.44 -47.07 10.93
CA THR A 203 3.31 -47.79 10.37
C THR A 203 3.64 -48.50 9.06
N VAL A 204 4.59 -47.96 8.28
CA VAL A 204 5.00 -48.59 7.01
C VAL A 204 5.91 -49.79 7.24
N GLY A 205 5.86 -50.76 6.33
CA GLY A 205 6.75 -51.92 6.39
C GLY A 205 8.20 -51.56 6.11
N GLN A 206 8.44 -50.81 5.04
CA GLN A 206 9.75 -50.28 4.67
C GLN A 206 9.61 -48.86 4.16
N LEU A 207 10.53 -47.97 4.56
CA LEU A 207 10.56 -46.59 4.13
C LEU A 207 11.91 -46.24 3.48
N LYS A 208 11.90 -45.90 2.20
CA LYS A 208 13.10 -45.47 1.48
C LYS A 208 13.03 -43.96 1.25
N VAL A 209 13.97 -43.20 1.81
CA VAL A 209 14.01 -41.73 1.70
C VAL A 209 15.08 -41.29 0.73
N PHE A 210 14.70 -40.79 -0.43
CA PHE A 210 15.60 -40.32 -1.49
C PHE A 210 16.02 -38.87 -1.22
N GLN A 211 17.30 -38.70 -0.90
CA GLN A 211 17.90 -37.44 -0.50
C GLN A 211 18.88 -36.94 -1.55
N ARG A 212 18.56 -35.84 -2.24
CA ARG A 212 19.51 -35.13 -3.12
C ARG A 212 20.52 -34.26 -2.33
N SER A 213 20.08 -33.62 -1.25
CA SER A 213 20.92 -32.85 -0.34
C SER A 213 20.32 -32.86 1.05
N ALA A 214 21.17 -33.05 2.06
CA ALA A 214 20.77 -33.01 3.48
C ALA A 214 20.26 -31.60 3.87
N ALA A 215 19.48 -31.52 4.94
CA ALA A 215 18.97 -30.27 5.50
C ALA A 215 19.61 -29.97 6.88
N HIS A 216 19.85 -28.69 7.17
CA HIS A 216 20.18 -28.27 8.53
C HIS A 216 18.94 -28.32 9.41
N LEU A 217 18.98 -29.20 10.41
CA LEU A 217 17.89 -29.38 11.38
C LEU A 217 18.28 -28.80 12.73
N MET A 218 17.33 -28.20 13.40
CA MET A 218 17.46 -27.79 14.79
C MET A 218 16.40 -28.48 15.64
N PRO A 219 16.66 -28.69 16.94
CA PRO A 219 15.63 -29.16 17.85
C PRO A 219 14.40 -28.26 17.79
N ARG A 220 13.20 -28.85 17.77
CA ARG A 220 11.93 -28.14 17.86
C ARG A 220 11.59 -27.97 19.34
N PRO A 221 11.66 -26.73 19.89
CA PRO A 221 11.39 -26.49 21.32
C PRO A 221 9.87 -26.41 21.56
N ASP A 222 9.18 -27.52 21.26
CA ASP A 222 7.73 -27.61 21.36
C ASP A 222 7.30 -28.15 22.72
N ARG A 223 6.25 -27.58 23.26
CA ARG A 223 5.55 -28.04 24.47
C ARG A 223 4.07 -27.70 24.42
N ALA A 224 3.28 -28.46 25.17
CA ALA A 224 1.89 -28.09 25.40
C ALA A 224 1.80 -26.83 26.30
N TYR A 225 0.77 -26.04 26.08
CA TYR A 225 0.37 -24.99 27.02
C TYR A 225 -0.46 -25.63 28.15
N SER A 226 -0.14 -25.26 29.39
CA SER A 226 -0.93 -25.69 30.55
C SER A 226 -2.28 -24.97 30.62
N GLU A 227 -3.28 -25.57 31.26
CA GLU A 227 -4.57 -24.93 31.44
C GLU A 227 -4.48 -23.63 32.25
N ARG A 228 -3.47 -23.51 33.14
CA ARG A 228 -3.17 -22.27 33.88
C ARG A 228 -2.71 -21.16 32.94
N GLU A 229 -1.85 -21.46 31.97
CA GLU A 229 -1.38 -20.49 30.96
C GLU A 229 -2.55 -20.03 30.09
N LYS A 230 -3.36 -20.95 29.57
CA LYS A 230 -4.56 -20.64 28.78
C LYS A 230 -5.55 -19.77 29.55
N SER A 231 -5.83 -20.14 30.82
CA SER A 231 -6.71 -19.36 31.70
C SER A 231 -6.12 -17.95 31.96
N LEU A 232 -4.81 -17.85 32.17
CA LEU A 232 -4.14 -16.54 32.33
C LEU A 232 -4.29 -15.67 31.06
N PHE A 233 -4.06 -16.23 29.88
CA PHE A 233 -4.21 -15.51 28.60
C PHE A 233 -5.65 -15.06 28.37
N LYS A 234 -6.65 -15.86 28.74
CA LYS A 234 -8.07 -15.49 28.66
C LYS A 234 -8.42 -14.35 29.62
N LYS A 235 -8.01 -14.46 30.90
CA LYS A 235 -8.33 -13.49 31.93
C LYS A 235 -7.54 -12.18 31.79
N MET A 236 -6.33 -12.25 31.25
CA MET A 236 -5.41 -11.11 31.14
C MET A 236 -4.87 -10.96 29.70
N PRO A 237 -5.66 -10.41 28.77
CA PRO A 237 -5.23 -10.23 27.37
C PRO A 237 -3.94 -9.40 27.20
N GLY A 238 -3.65 -8.51 28.17
CA GLY A 238 -2.39 -7.74 28.24
C GLY A 238 -1.17 -8.64 28.37
N VAL A 239 -1.26 -9.69 29.20
CA VAL A 239 -0.18 -10.67 29.42
C VAL A 239 0.06 -11.46 28.12
N MET A 240 -0.99 -11.90 27.45
CA MET A 240 -0.87 -12.59 26.16
C MET A 240 -0.21 -11.69 25.09
N ARG A 241 -0.57 -10.39 25.04
CA ARG A 241 0.07 -9.44 24.12
C ARG A 241 1.56 -9.24 24.46
N ALA A 242 1.92 -9.14 25.74
CA ALA A 242 3.31 -9.06 26.15
C ALA A 242 4.08 -10.32 25.80
N TYR A 243 3.50 -11.51 26.04
CA TYR A 243 4.08 -12.79 25.66
C TYR A 243 4.32 -12.88 24.13
N ARG A 244 3.32 -12.49 23.33
CA ARG A 244 3.46 -12.37 21.86
C ARG A 244 4.61 -11.43 21.46
N ALA A 245 4.73 -10.28 22.13
CA ALA A 245 5.79 -9.32 21.87
C ALA A 245 7.17 -9.86 22.21
N LEU A 246 7.34 -10.62 23.30
CA LEU A 246 8.58 -11.29 23.65
C LEU A 246 8.98 -12.35 22.62
N ILE A 247 8.02 -13.16 22.14
CA ILE A 247 8.26 -14.10 21.05
C ILE A 247 8.72 -13.34 19.80
N TYR A 248 8.02 -12.26 19.43
CA TYR A 248 8.37 -11.43 18.28
C TYR A 248 9.81 -10.90 18.38
N LEU A 249 10.18 -10.28 19.50
CA LEU A 249 11.53 -9.73 19.71
C LEU A 249 12.61 -10.80 19.62
N ARG A 250 12.37 -11.98 20.22
CA ARG A 250 13.27 -13.14 20.12
C ARG A 250 13.46 -13.60 18.68
N TYR A 251 12.40 -13.66 17.88
CA TYR A 251 12.45 -14.09 16.48
C TYR A 251 13.03 -12.99 15.60
N GLU A 252 12.72 -11.74 15.86
CA GLU A 252 13.24 -10.59 15.13
C GLU A 252 14.76 -10.43 15.30
N SER A 253 15.30 -10.70 16.50
CA SER A 253 16.75 -10.65 16.74
C SER A 253 17.56 -11.63 15.88
N ARG A 254 16.95 -12.75 15.44
CA ARG A 254 17.57 -13.71 14.53
C ARG A 254 17.95 -13.09 13.17
N ALA A 255 17.25 -12.03 12.74
CA ALA A 255 17.56 -11.31 11.51
C ALA A 255 19.02 -10.86 11.45
N LEU A 256 19.65 -10.56 12.59
CA LEU A 256 21.08 -10.18 12.68
C LEU A 256 22.00 -11.27 12.16
N ALA A 257 21.72 -12.53 12.50
CA ALA A 257 22.54 -13.67 12.07
C ALA A 257 22.38 -13.95 10.56
N PHE A 258 21.18 -13.71 10.01
CA PHE A 258 20.92 -13.89 8.58
C PHE A 258 21.53 -12.78 7.71
N THR A 259 21.66 -11.56 8.24
CA THR A 259 21.97 -10.37 7.44
C THR A 259 23.34 -9.75 7.76
N ARG A 260 23.64 -9.49 9.04
CA ARG A 260 24.83 -8.70 9.43
C ARG A 260 25.99 -9.56 9.92
N PHE A 261 25.69 -10.59 10.72
CA PHE A 261 26.68 -11.39 11.45
C PHE A 261 26.62 -12.87 11.03
N LYS A 262 26.96 -13.15 9.75
CA LYS A 262 26.90 -14.50 9.17
C LYS A 262 27.67 -15.54 9.99
N GLY A 263 28.76 -15.15 10.67
CA GLY A 263 29.54 -16.01 11.54
C GLY A 263 28.76 -16.57 12.74
N LEU A 264 27.73 -15.81 13.23
CA LEU A 264 26.85 -16.28 14.30
C LEU A 264 26.06 -17.53 13.92
N MET A 265 25.83 -17.78 12.62
CA MET A 265 25.10 -18.97 12.15
C MET A 265 25.80 -20.26 12.51
N LYS A 266 27.15 -20.27 12.53
CA LYS A 266 27.93 -21.45 12.98
C LYS A 266 27.63 -21.83 14.44
N TRP A 267 27.42 -20.81 15.29
CA TRP A 267 27.10 -21.00 16.69
C TRP A 267 25.61 -21.24 16.91
N ALA A 268 24.78 -20.41 16.34
CA ALA A 268 23.33 -20.44 16.57
C ALA A 268 22.63 -21.66 15.95
N VAL A 269 23.17 -22.19 14.85
CA VAL A 269 22.62 -23.33 14.11
C VAL A 269 23.57 -24.50 14.10
N GLY A 270 24.83 -24.27 13.80
CA GLY A 270 25.81 -25.36 13.62
C GLY A 270 26.09 -26.13 14.88
N VAL A 271 26.16 -25.51 16.07
CA VAL A 271 26.37 -26.21 17.34
C VAL A 271 25.14 -27.07 17.71
N PRO A 272 23.89 -26.50 17.76
CA PRO A 272 22.70 -27.32 18.03
C PRO A 272 22.49 -28.44 17.00
N PHE A 273 22.76 -28.19 15.72
CA PHE A 273 22.67 -29.19 14.66
C PHE A 273 23.59 -30.37 14.90
N ARG A 274 24.91 -30.11 15.10
CA ARG A 274 25.92 -31.18 15.34
C ARG A 274 25.61 -31.96 16.60
N ARG A 275 25.18 -31.29 17.66
CA ARG A 275 24.79 -31.92 18.92
C ARG A 275 23.59 -32.85 18.70
N LEU A 276 22.50 -32.36 18.09
CA LEU A 276 21.31 -33.15 17.80
C LEU A 276 21.64 -34.39 16.93
N LEU A 277 22.45 -34.18 15.87
CA LEU A 277 22.87 -35.26 14.97
C LEU A 277 23.72 -36.30 15.71
N ALA A 278 24.67 -35.87 16.54
CA ALA A 278 25.54 -36.79 17.31
C ALA A 278 24.78 -37.58 18.37
N GLU A 279 23.79 -36.97 19.01
CA GLU A 279 22.93 -37.60 20.02
C GLU A 279 22.00 -38.68 19.40
N GLN A 280 21.47 -38.41 18.19
CA GLN A 280 20.42 -39.23 17.59
C GLN A 280 20.89 -40.24 16.55
N VAL A 281 22.08 -40.07 15.96
CA VAL A 281 22.62 -40.97 14.94
C VAL A 281 23.94 -41.52 15.41
N ARG A 282 24.01 -42.84 15.69
CA ARG A 282 25.22 -43.50 16.14
C ARG A 282 26.15 -43.88 14.98
N ASP A 283 25.57 -44.29 13.84
CA ASP A 283 26.33 -44.70 12.65
C ASP A 283 27.07 -43.50 12.02
N PRO A 284 28.40 -43.54 11.91
CA PRO A 284 29.19 -42.48 11.28
C PRO A 284 28.87 -42.27 9.79
N SER A 285 28.59 -43.34 9.05
CA SER A 285 28.26 -43.28 7.62
C SER A 285 26.93 -42.56 7.41
N LEU A 286 25.90 -42.94 8.18
CA LEU A 286 24.62 -42.27 8.14
C LEU A 286 24.72 -40.77 8.58
N ARG A 287 25.58 -40.52 9.59
CA ARG A 287 25.83 -39.14 10.07
C ARG A 287 26.46 -38.28 8.97
N GLN A 288 27.37 -38.83 8.19
CA GLN A 288 27.99 -38.16 7.05
C GLN A 288 26.93 -37.85 5.98
N LYS A 289 26.09 -38.83 5.61
CA LYS A 289 24.97 -38.64 4.63
C LYS A 289 23.96 -37.58 5.06
N LEU A 290 23.74 -37.42 6.39
CA LEU A 290 22.79 -36.43 6.93
C LEU A 290 23.42 -35.05 7.21
N THR A 291 24.71 -34.85 6.91
CA THR A 291 25.42 -33.58 7.09
C THR A 291 25.39 -32.77 5.81
N PRO A 292 24.79 -31.56 5.80
CA PRO A 292 24.77 -30.69 4.63
C PRO A 292 26.16 -30.19 4.21
N ASP A 293 26.38 -30.07 2.91
CA ASP A 293 27.61 -29.58 2.27
C ASP A 293 27.61 -28.09 1.98
N TYR A 294 26.54 -27.36 2.35
CA TYR A 294 26.35 -25.94 2.10
C TYR A 294 26.32 -25.12 3.41
N PRO A 295 26.57 -23.79 3.34
CA PRO A 295 26.62 -22.91 4.51
C PRO A 295 25.32 -22.88 5.32
N TYR A 296 25.43 -22.73 6.65
CA TYR A 296 24.29 -22.60 7.55
C TYR A 296 23.40 -21.41 7.18
N GLY A 297 22.09 -21.65 7.07
CA GLY A 297 21.09 -20.63 6.78
C GLY A 297 20.95 -20.27 5.31
N CYS A 298 21.79 -20.80 4.42
CA CYS A 298 21.67 -20.59 2.98
C CYS A 298 20.36 -21.15 2.40
N LYS A 299 19.97 -22.35 2.84
CA LYS A 299 18.62 -22.89 2.69
C LYS A 299 17.86 -22.76 4.01
N ARG A 300 16.53 -22.94 3.99
CA ARG A 300 15.69 -22.87 5.18
C ARG A 300 16.21 -23.84 6.24
N ILE A 301 16.43 -23.33 7.45
CA ILE A 301 16.71 -24.16 8.63
C ILE A 301 15.40 -24.78 9.08
N LEU A 302 15.37 -26.10 9.24
CA LEU A 302 14.18 -26.85 9.56
C LEU A 302 14.16 -27.24 11.05
N LEU A 303 12.97 -27.45 11.61
CA LEU A 303 12.80 -27.80 13.03
C LEU A 303 12.25 -29.22 13.14
N SER A 304 13.01 -30.14 13.69
CA SER A 304 12.54 -31.48 14.03
C SER A 304 13.37 -32.06 15.19
N SER A 305 12.72 -32.69 16.16
CA SER A 305 13.36 -33.43 17.24
C SER A 305 13.33 -34.94 17.01
N GLU A 306 12.69 -35.43 15.95
CA GLU A 306 12.43 -36.84 15.72
C GLU A 306 13.05 -37.37 14.42
N TYR A 307 13.37 -36.52 13.46
CA TYR A 307 13.78 -36.94 12.12
C TYR A 307 15.05 -37.79 12.11
N PHE A 308 16.08 -37.39 12.86
CA PHE A 308 17.35 -38.14 12.89
C PHE A 308 17.20 -39.51 13.59
N ASN A 309 16.43 -39.60 14.66
CA ASN A 309 16.09 -40.87 15.29
C ASN A 309 15.33 -41.78 14.32
N THR A 310 14.44 -41.18 13.51
CA THR A 310 13.68 -41.92 12.49
C THR A 310 14.61 -42.53 11.43
N MET A 311 15.61 -41.77 10.97
CA MET A 311 16.58 -42.26 9.99
C MET A 311 17.45 -43.41 10.52
N SER A 312 17.53 -43.61 11.84
CA SER A 312 18.26 -44.70 12.48
C SER A 312 17.40 -45.95 12.70
N ARG A 313 16.12 -45.98 12.29
CA ARG A 313 15.24 -47.16 12.43
C ARG A 313 15.62 -48.24 11.41
N SER A 314 15.46 -49.49 11.78
CA SER A 314 15.77 -50.66 10.91
C SER A 314 14.93 -50.77 9.66
N ASN A 315 13.70 -50.20 9.68
CA ASN A 315 12.82 -50.19 8.53
C ASN A 315 12.94 -48.90 7.65
N VAL A 316 13.93 -48.04 7.95
CA VAL A 316 14.13 -46.79 7.22
C VAL A 316 15.50 -46.80 6.55
N GLU A 317 15.52 -46.55 5.25
CA GLU A 317 16.75 -46.48 4.45
C GLU A 317 16.91 -45.09 3.84
N LEU A 318 18.10 -44.50 4.00
CA LEU A 318 18.44 -43.22 3.37
C LEU A 318 19.21 -43.45 2.07
N VAL A 319 18.59 -43.21 0.92
CA VAL A 319 19.16 -43.32 -0.43
C VAL A 319 19.71 -41.95 -0.85
N THR A 320 21.02 -41.88 -1.08
CA THR A 320 21.70 -40.62 -1.49
C THR A 320 22.13 -40.60 -2.94
N GLN A 321 22.05 -41.72 -3.62
CA GLN A 321 22.26 -41.85 -5.07
C GLN A 321 21.17 -41.12 -5.82
N GLY A 322 21.53 -40.51 -6.97
CA GLY A 322 20.59 -39.83 -7.84
C GLY A 322 19.57 -40.80 -8.42
N ILE A 323 18.35 -40.37 -8.57
CA ILE A 323 17.31 -41.14 -9.28
C ILE A 323 17.60 -41.06 -10.79
N ALA A 324 17.79 -42.24 -11.42
CA ALA A 324 17.93 -42.35 -12.87
C ALA A 324 16.56 -42.32 -13.57
N ARG A 325 15.62 -43.15 -13.10
CA ARG A 325 14.25 -43.22 -13.64
C ARG A 325 13.28 -43.86 -12.65
N VAL A 326 12.01 -43.65 -12.91
CA VAL A 326 10.93 -44.42 -12.31
C VAL A 326 10.50 -45.47 -13.31
N ASN A 327 10.23 -46.70 -12.82
CA ASN A 327 9.75 -47.81 -13.65
C ASN A 327 8.46 -48.42 -13.08
N GLU A 328 8.00 -49.54 -13.64
CA GLU A 328 6.72 -50.13 -13.25
C GLU A 328 6.65 -50.57 -11.79
N SER A 329 7.79 -51.01 -11.17
CA SER A 329 7.83 -51.53 -9.82
C SER A 329 8.42 -50.55 -8.78
N GLY A 330 9.04 -49.42 -9.22
CA GLY A 330 9.67 -48.53 -8.28
C GLY A 330 10.63 -47.50 -8.88
N ILE A 331 11.75 -47.29 -8.19
CA ILE A 331 12.76 -46.30 -8.52
C ILE A 331 14.10 -46.97 -8.79
N GLU A 332 14.73 -46.63 -9.91
CA GLU A 332 16.12 -47.06 -10.25
C GLU A 332 17.06 -45.87 -10.03
N THR A 333 18.16 -46.09 -9.32
CA THR A 333 19.19 -45.07 -9.08
C THR A 333 20.29 -45.12 -10.12
N VAL A 334 21.13 -44.06 -10.20
CA VAL A 334 22.18 -43.93 -11.24
C VAL A 334 23.29 -44.96 -11.15
N ASP A 335 23.43 -45.65 -10.03
CA ASP A 335 24.33 -46.81 -9.79
C ASP A 335 23.71 -48.15 -10.23
N GLY A 336 22.46 -48.12 -10.77
CA GLY A 336 21.75 -49.30 -11.25
C GLY A 336 20.99 -50.08 -10.19
N GLU A 337 20.94 -49.57 -8.93
CA GLU A 337 20.17 -50.23 -7.87
C GLU A 337 18.68 -50.02 -8.08
N GLN A 338 17.89 -51.12 -7.99
CA GLN A 338 16.44 -51.11 -8.10
C GLN A 338 15.81 -51.06 -6.71
N HIS A 339 14.92 -50.13 -6.51
CA HIS A 339 14.15 -49.96 -5.26
C HIS A 339 12.66 -50.20 -5.52
N ASP A 340 12.24 -51.45 -5.29
CA ASP A 340 10.81 -51.78 -5.45
C ASP A 340 9.98 -51.23 -4.29
N VAL A 341 8.88 -50.56 -4.63
CA VAL A 341 7.99 -49.92 -3.68
C VAL A 341 6.52 -50.04 -4.10
N ASP A 342 5.61 -49.90 -3.15
CA ASP A 342 4.17 -49.97 -3.39
C ASP A 342 3.58 -48.56 -3.54
N ALA A 343 4.28 -47.53 -3.00
CA ALA A 343 3.89 -46.14 -3.14
C ALA A 343 5.09 -45.19 -3.24
N ILE A 344 4.90 -44.11 -4.01
CA ILE A 344 5.88 -43.00 -4.07
C ILE A 344 5.21 -41.72 -3.58
N ILE A 345 5.78 -41.09 -2.54
CA ILE A 345 5.33 -39.81 -1.98
C ILE A 345 6.32 -38.72 -2.37
N TYR A 346 5.89 -37.74 -3.13
CA TYR A 346 6.71 -36.58 -3.49
C TYR A 346 6.67 -35.51 -2.41
N GLY A 347 7.76 -35.37 -1.65
CA GLY A 347 8.05 -34.29 -0.70
C GLY A 347 8.92 -33.19 -1.33
N THR A 348 8.69 -32.88 -2.61
CA THR A 348 9.56 -32.08 -3.48
C THR A 348 9.27 -30.58 -3.44
N GLY A 349 8.32 -30.15 -2.60
CA GLY A 349 8.03 -28.75 -2.33
C GLY A 349 7.12 -28.09 -3.37
N PHE A 350 7.31 -26.80 -3.59
CA PHE A 350 6.37 -25.96 -4.35
C PHE A 350 7.11 -25.11 -5.37
N ALA A 351 6.42 -24.71 -6.44
CA ALA A 351 6.88 -23.77 -7.46
C ALA A 351 6.85 -22.32 -6.93
N ALA A 352 7.63 -22.04 -5.89
CA ALA A 352 7.54 -20.82 -5.08
C ALA A 352 8.03 -19.54 -5.79
N THR A 353 8.77 -19.64 -6.90
CA THR A 353 9.23 -18.51 -7.71
C THR A 353 8.29 -18.18 -8.87
N GLU A 354 7.32 -19.04 -9.13
CA GLU A 354 6.31 -18.86 -10.18
C GLU A 354 5.05 -18.21 -9.59
N PHE A 355 5.20 -16.94 -9.21
CA PHE A 355 4.12 -16.18 -8.60
C PHE A 355 2.90 -16.10 -9.53
N LEU A 356 1.73 -16.35 -8.98
CA LEU A 356 0.41 -16.27 -9.65
C LEU A 356 0.15 -17.31 -10.75
N ALA A 357 1.15 -18.06 -11.21
CA ALA A 357 0.93 -19.09 -12.23
C ALA A 357 -0.05 -20.18 -11.73
N PRO A 358 -0.93 -20.70 -12.60
CA PRO A 358 -1.04 -20.44 -14.05
C PRO A 358 -1.95 -19.25 -14.44
N MET A 359 -2.44 -18.47 -13.48
CA MET A 359 -3.37 -17.35 -13.70
C MET A 359 -2.69 -16.26 -14.57
N ARG A 360 -3.37 -15.85 -15.63
CA ARG A 360 -2.89 -14.79 -16.51
C ARG A 360 -3.34 -13.42 -16.00
N ILE A 361 -2.42 -12.50 -15.78
CA ILE A 361 -2.71 -11.13 -15.35
C ILE A 361 -2.24 -10.17 -16.43
N VAL A 362 -3.15 -9.34 -16.94
CA VAL A 362 -2.89 -8.37 -18.01
C VAL A 362 -3.16 -6.96 -17.48
N GLY A 363 -2.13 -6.13 -17.49
CA GLY A 363 -2.20 -4.74 -17.04
C GLY A 363 -2.51 -3.75 -18.16
N ARG A 364 -2.13 -2.51 -17.93
CA ARG A 364 -2.29 -1.39 -18.87
C ARG A 364 -1.60 -1.69 -20.20
N GLY A 365 -2.20 -1.24 -21.31
CA GLY A 365 -1.67 -1.46 -22.66
C GLY A 365 -1.56 -2.92 -23.07
N GLY A 366 -2.29 -3.83 -22.43
CA GLY A 366 -2.24 -5.26 -22.72
C GLY A 366 -0.97 -5.97 -22.22
N VAL A 367 -0.19 -5.36 -21.33
CA VAL A 367 1.05 -5.93 -20.80
C VAL A 367 0.76 -7.14 -19.93
N ASP A 368 1.26 -8.31 -20.32
CA ASP A 368 1.17 -9.54 -19.54
C ASP A 368 2.21 -9.55 -18.42
N LEU A 369 1.82 -9.94 -17.21
CA LEU A 369 2.68 -9.94 -16.02
C LEU A 369 3.88 -10.89 -16.17
N ASN A 370 3.70 -12.06 -16.81
CA ASN A 370 4.80 -12.98 -17.05
C ASN A 370 5.82 -12.37 -18.03
N TYR A 371 5.35 -11.60 -19.02
CA TYR A 371 6.23 -10.84 -19.90
C TYR A 371 6.97 -9.72 -19.16
N ALA A 372 6.30 -8.99 -18.27
CA ALA A 372 6.94 -7.98 -17.42
C ALA A 372 8.02 -8.59 -16.49
N TRP A 373 7.87 -9.86 -16.14
CA TRP A 373 8.79 -10.61 -15.28
C TRP A 373 9.78 -11.52 -16.01
N ARG A 374 9.85 -11.48 -17.35
CA ARG A 374 10.75 -12.34 -18.14
C ARG A 374 12.24 -12.21 -17.75
N ASN A 375 12.64 -11.07 -17.19
CA ASN A 375 14.01 -10.79 -16.72
C ASN A 375 14.11 -10.86 -15.18
N GLY A 376 13.29 -11.69 -14.55
CA GLY A 376 13.23 -11.89 -13.09
C GLY A 376 12.02 -11.22 -12.43
N THR A 377 11.50 -11.92 -11.44
CA THR A 377 10.29 -11.52 -10.71
C THR A 377 10.59 -10.33 -9.80
N ARG A 378 9.81 -9.27 -9.91
CA ARG A 378 10.01 -8.04 -9.15
C ARG A 378 8.69 -7.34 -8.82
N ALA A 379 8.61 -6.79 -7.62
CA ALA A 379 7.50 -5.95 -7.18
C ALA A 379 7.97 -4.91 -6.16
N TYR A 380 7.37 -3.73 -6.15
CA TYR A 380 7.62 -2.73 -5.13
C TYR A 380 6.96 -3.16 -3.82
N LEU A 381 7.75 -3.26 -2.74
CA LEU A 381 7.35 -3.79 -1.43
C LEU A 381 6.75 -5.22 -1.50
N GLY A 382 6.99 -5.97 -2.58
CA GLY A 382 6.30 -7.24 -2.79
C GLY A 382 4.79 -7.12 -3.00
N LEU A 383 4.28 -5.92 -3.30
CA LEU A 383 2.87 -5.60 -3.37
C LEU A 383 2.40 -5.21 -4.77
N THR A 384 3.15 -4.34 -5.45
CA THR A 384 2.69 -3.69 -6.69
C THR A 384 3.73 -3.75 -7.79
N VAL A 385 3.25 -3.79 -9.03
CA VAL A 385 4.07 -3.82 -10.25
C VAL A 385 3.70 -2.62 -11.12
N PRO A 386 4.66 -1.91 -11.75
CA PRO A 386 4.36 -0.88 -12.73
C PRO A 386 3.51 -1.41 -13.88
N GLU A 387 2.62 -0.61 -14.42
CA GLU A 387 1.68 -0.94 -15.50
C GLU A 387 0.52 -1.87 -15.07
N PHE A 388 0.41 -2.16 -13.76
CA PHE A 388 -0.70 -2.92 -13.18
C PHE A 388 -1.42 -2.05 -12.12
N PRO A 389 -2.19 -1.03 -12.54
CA PRO A 389 -2.89 -0.16 -11.62
C PRO A 389 -3.90 -0.93 -10.78
N ASN A 390 -4.10 -0.53 -9.53
CA ASN A 390 -5.06 -1.13 -8.60
C ASN A 390 -4.85 -2.64 -8.33
N PHE A 391 -3.72 -3.21 -8.74
CA PHE A 391 -3.37 -4.59 -8.49
C PHE A 391 -2.40 -4.71 -7.31
N PHE A 392 -2.75 -5.56 -6.34
CA PHE A 392 -1.94 -5.80 -5.14
C PHE A 392 -1.72 -7.29 -4.91
N MET A 393 -0.49 -7.65 -4.60
CA MET A 393 -0.12 -9.01 -4.22
C MET A 393 0.18 -9.06 -2.73
N LEU A 394 -0.50 -9.90 -1.99
CA LEU A 394 -0.14 -10.22 -0.62
C LEU A 394 0.76 -11.46 -0.61
N TYR A 395 1.89 -11.38 0.08
CA TYR A 395 2.95 -12.37 0.05
C TYR A 395 3.60 -12.50 -1.34
N GLY A 396 3.78 -11.37 -2.03
CA GLY A 396 4.46 -11.32 -3.33
C GLY A 396 6.00 -11.37 -3.20
N PRO A 397 6.74 -11.04 -4.28
CA PRO A 397 8.20 -11.14 -4.35
C PRO A 397 8.92 -10.42 -3.21
N ASN A 398 10.01 -11.03 -2.73
CA ASN A 398 10.87 -10.49 -1.66
C ASN A 398 10.16 -10.19 -0.32
N THR A 399 9.19 -11.01 0.06
CA THR A 399 8.48 -10.86 1.34
C THR A 399 8.54 -12.08 2.23
N ASN A 400 9.09 -13.21 1.75
CA ASN A 400 9.31 -14.41 2.55
C ASN A 400 10.36 -14.17 3.64
N LEU A 401 10.27 -14.92 4.73
CA LEU A 401 11.12 -14.79 5.91
C LEU A 401 11.79 -16.10 6.27
N GLY A 402 13.06 -16.03 6.67
CA GLY A 402 13.80 -17.14 7.27
C GLY A 402 13.77 -17.13 8.80
N HIS A 403 13.27 -16.08 9.45
CA HIS A 403 13.50 -15.84 10.88
C HIS A 403 12.27 -15.41 11.69
N ASN A 404 11.16 -15.02 11.06
CA ASN A 404 9.99 -14.47 11.75
C ASN A 404 8.67 -14.93 11.10
N SER A 405 7.51 -14.45 11.59
CA SER A 405 6.19 -14.80 11.09
C SER A 405 5.83 -14.04 9.84
N ILE A 406 5.36 -14.76 8.82
CA ILE A 406 4.80 -14.15 7.60
C ILE A 406 3.50 -13.39 7.88
N VAL A 407 2.75 -13.75 8.92
CA VAL A 407 1.51 -13.05 9.29
C VAL A 407 1.79 -11.58 9.63
N TYR A 408 2.93 -11.30 10.29
CA TYR A 408 3.34 -9.91 10.55
C TYR A 408 3.62 -9.12 9.26
N MET A 409 4.21 -9.77 8.24
CA MET A 409 4.43 -9.16 6.92
C MET A 409 3.10 -8.91 6.22
N LEU A 410 2.19 -9.88 6.25
CA LEU A 410 0.85 -9.76 5.67
C LEU A 410 0.06 -8.60 6.29
N GLU A 411 0.05 -8.47 7.62
CA GLU A 411 -0.61 -7.35 8.29
C GLU A 411 -0.01 -5.99 7.89
N SER A 412 1.31 -5.95 7.67
CA SER A 412 2.01 -4.74 7.20
C SER A 412 1.64 -4.39 5.76
N GLN A 413 1.48 -5.41 4.90
CA GLN A 413 1.04 -5.28 3.51
C GLN A 413 -0.42 -4.85 3.42
N ILE A 414 -1.30 -5.50 4.17
CA ILE A 414 -2.72 -5.15 4.26
C ILE A 414 -2.91 -3.68 4.68
N ALA A 415 -2.18 -3.25 5.71
CA ALA A 415 -2.22 -1.86 6.15
C ALA A 415 -1.77 -0.89 5.04
N HIS A 416 -0.80 -1.28 4.19
CA HIS A 416 -0.36 -0.48 3.05
C HIS A 416 -1.42 -0.41 1.95
N VAL A 417 -2.02 -1.55 1.58
CA VAL A 417 -3.15 -1.60 0.61
C VAL A 417 -4.28 -0.70 1.08
N MET A 418 -4.66 -0.78 2.36
CA MET A 418 -5.70 0.09 2.93
C MET A 418 -5.34 1.58 2.93
N ARG A 419 -4.06 1.93 3.00
CA ARG A 419 -3.61 3.32 2.81
C ARG A 419 -3.76 3.78 1.36
N CYS A 420 -3.38 2.93 0.40
CA CYS A 420 -3.58 3.21 -1.02
C CYS A 420 -5.07 3.35 -1.33
N TRP A 421 -5.90 2.44 -0.85
CA TRP A 421 -7.35 2.52 -1.01
C TRP A 421 -7.96 3.80 -0.42
N ARG A 422 -7.59 4.16 0.82
CA ARG A 422 -8.05 5.42 1.42
C ARG A 422 -7.63 6.62 0.58
N MET A 423 -6.43 6.60 0.03
CA MET A 423 -5.93 7.67 -0.82
C MET A 423 -6.72 7.78 -2.12
N LEU A 424 -7.08 6.65 -2.76
CA LEU A 424 -8.01 6.63 -3.89
C LEU A 424 -9.33 7.33 -3.53
N GLN A 425 -9.93 6.96 -2.38
CA GLN A 425 -11.20 7.56 -1.93
C GLN A 425 -11.08 9.08 -1.66
N VAL A 426 -9.99 9.50 -1.05
CA VAL A 426 -9.79 10.91 -0.65
C VAL A 426 -9.41 11.77 -1.84
N SER A 427 -8.59 11.28 -2.75
CA SER A 427 -8.18 12.02 -3.95
C SER A 427 -9.23 11.99 -5.08
N GLY A 428 -10.25 11.13 -4.95
CA GLY A 428 -11.17 10.84 -6.03
C GLY A 428 -10.50 10.21 -7.26
N ALA A 429 -9.28 9.69 -7.14
CA ALA A 429 -8.60 8.97 -8.20
C ALA A 429 -9.23 7.59 -8.43
N ASN A 430 -9.24 7.12 -9.65
CA ASN A 430 -9.74 5.79 -10.01
C ASN A 430 -8.63 4.74 -10.01
N THR A 431 -7.38 5.17 -10.17
CA THR A 431 -6.24 4.26 -10.23
C THR A 431 -5.10 4.69 -9.32
N VAL A 432 -4.43 3.67 -8.73
CA VAL A 432 -3.15 3.80 -8.02
C VAL A 432 -2.14 2.87 -8.66
N GLU A 433 -1.00 3.40 -9.05
CA GLU A 433 0.04 2.68 -9.75
C GLU A 433 1.42 3.09 -9.22
N VAL A 434 2.31 2.11 -9.02
CA VAL A 434 3.67 2.40 -8.57
C VAL A 434 4.52 2.98 -9.71
N ASP A 435 5.34 4.00 -9.40
CA ASP A 435 6.29 4.56 -10.36
C ASP A 435 7.37 3.54 -10.74
N ALA A 436 7.58 3.35 -12.05
CA ALA A 436 8.53 2.36 -12.57
C ALA A 436 9.97 2.61 -12.08
N SER A 437 10.40 3.88 -11.99
CA SER A 437 11.74 4.24 -11.54
C SER A 437 11.93 3.96 -10.05
N VAL A 438 10.89 4.16 -9.24
CA VAL A 438 10.89 3.84 -7.80
C VAL A 438 10.94 2.34 -7.60
N SER A 439 10.12 1.58 -8.33
CA SER A 439 10.10 0.12 -8.30
C SER A 439 11.46 -0.47 -8.67
N GLN A 440 12.09 0.03 -9.74
CA GLN A 440 13.41 -0.42 -10.18
C GLN A 440 14.52 -0.11 -9.15
N ARG A 441 14.52 1.10 -8.56
CA ARG A 441 15.46 1.46 -7.50
C ARG A 441 15.30 0.59 -6.26
N PHE A 442 14.05 0.29 -5.87
CA PHE A 442 13.74 -0.60 -4.75
C PHE A 442 14.25 -2.01 -5.01
N HIS A 443 13.97 -2.58 -6.20
CA HIS A 443 14.45 -3.91 -6.59
C HIS A 443 15.98 -3.99 -6.55
N ARG A 444 16.70 -3.04 -7.17
CA ARG A 444 18.17 -3.01 -7.17
C ARG A 444 18.74 -3.00 -5.74
N ARG A 445 18.21 -2.14 -4.86
CA ARG A 445 18.64 -2.07 -3.46
C ARG A 445 18.34 -3.37 -2.70
N THR A 446 17.21 -4.00 -2.98
CA THR A 446 16.83 -5.27 -2.36
C THR A 446 17.79 -6.38 -2.77
N GLN A 447 18.12 -6.51 -4.07
CA GLN A 447 19.08 -7.49 -4.56
C GLN A 447 20.50 -7.23 -4.01
N GLN A 448 20.97 -5.99 -3.96
CA GLN A 448 22.24 -5.64 -3.31
C GLN A 448 22.31 -6.07 -1.84
N ARG A 449 21.22 -5.88 -1.10
CA ARG A 449 21.14 -6.32 0.29
C ARG A 449 21.09 -7.84 0.41
N LEU A 450 20.37 -8.53 -0.47
CA LEU A 450 20.27 -10.00 -0.53
C LEU A 450 21.64 -10.65 -0.82
N ALA A 451 22.43 -10.07 -1.74
CA ALA A 451 23.79 -10.53 -2.03
C ALA A 451 24.71 -10.50 -0.79
N ALA A 452 24.44 -9.62 0.16
CA ALA A 452 25.16 -9.52 1.42
C ALA A 452 24.67 -10.50 2.50
N THR A 453 23.57 -11.24 2.30
CA THR A 453 22.98 -12.16 3.29
C THR A 453 23.56 -13.59 3.18
N VAL A 454 23.16 -14.46 4.11
CA VAL A 454 23.53 -15.90 4.08
C VAL A 454 22.94 -16.63 2.86
N TRP A 455 21.84 -16.13 2.28
CA TRP A 455 21.13 -16.77 1.17
C TRP A 455 21.88 -16.73 -0.16
N SER A 456 22.92 -15.91 -0.29
CA SER A 456 23.78 -15.88 -1.49
C SER A 456 24.82 -17.00 -1.55
N GLY A 457 24.94 -17.79 -0.48
CA GLY A 457 26.02 -18.79 -0.33
C GLY A 457 25.79 -20.13 -1.04
N CYS A 458 24.63 -20.37 -1.68
CA CYS A 458 24.33 -21.63 -2.38
C CYS A 458 23.17 -21.47 -3.37
N LYS A 459 23.05 -22.44 -4.29
CA LYS A 459 21.85 -22.59 -5.12
C LYS A 459 20.68 -23.10 -4.27
N SER A 460 19.56 -22.39 -4.27
CA SER A 460 18.38 -22.75 -3.50
C SER A 460 17.09 -22.40 -4.26
N TRP A 461 15.95 -22.91 -3.81
CA TRP A 461 14.64 -22.59 -4.34
C TRP A 461 14.22 -21.12 -4.15
N TYR A 462 15.05 -20.33 -3.50
CA TYR A 462 14.86 -18.88 -3.37
C TYR A 462 15.19 -18.11 -4.65
N LEU A 463 15.97 -18.73 -5.56
CA LEU A 463 16.45 -18.09 -6.78
C LEU A 463 15.48 -18.37 -7.93
N ASP A 464 15.15 -17.32 -8.70
CA ASP A 464 14.46 -17.45 -9.97
C ASP A 464 15.39 -17.94 -11.10
N ALA A 465 14.83 -18.14 -12.28
CA ALA A 465 15.59 -18.59 -13.45
C ALA A 465 16.70 -17.62 -13.89
N ALA A 466 16.60 -16.34 -13.53
CA ALA A 466 17.63 -15.31 -13.78
C ALA A 466 18.71 -15.25 -12.68
N GLY A 467 18.61 -16.11 -11.65
CA GLY A 467 19.56 -16.17 -10.53
C GLY A 467 19.33 -15.10 -9.45
N ASN A 468 18.25 -14.33 -9.52
CA ASN A 468 17.90 -13.37 -8.48
C ASN A 468 17.17 -14.06 -7.33
N ASN A 469 17.42 -13.62 -6.10
CA ASN A 469 16.60 -14.05 -4.97
C ASN A 469 15.27 -13.29 -5.01
N SER A 470 14.25 -13.92 -5.56
CA SER A 470 12.92 -13.32 -5.73
C SER A 470 12.00 -13.55 -4.54
N THR A 471 12.40 -14.36 -3.54
CA THR A 471 11.51 -14.76 -2.45
C THR A 471 11.75 -14.01 -1.14
N ASN A 472 13.00 -13.87 -0.67
CA ASN A 472 13.30 -13.44 0.69
C ASN A 472 13.37 -11.93 0.89
N TRP A 473 12.98 -11.47 2.09
CA TRP A 473 13.18 -10.11 2.56
C TRP A 473 14.55 -9.99 3.28
N PRO A 474 15.43 -9.03 2.87
CA PRO A 474 16.82 -8.94 3.39
C PRO A 474 16.93 -8.06 4.64
N GLY A 475 16.05 -8.16 5.61
CA GLY A 475 16.11 -7.30 6.77
C GLY A 475 15.14 -7.63 7.88
N PHE A 476 15.07 -6.75 8.86
CA PHE A 476 14.11 -6.81 9.94
C PHE A 476 12.67 -6.64 9.44
N THR A 477 11.73 -7.37 10.04
CA THR A 477 10.31 -7.21 9.71
C THR A 477 9.77 -5.86 10.19
N VAL A 478 10.30 -5.31 11.29
CA VAL A 478 9.98 -3.96 11.76
C VAL A 478 10.37 -2.92 10.71
N SER A 479 11.52 -3.07 10.04
CA SER A 479 11.92 -2.14 8.96
C SER A 479 10.98 -2.19 7.77
N TYR A 480 10.47 -3.38 7.43
CA TYR A 480 9.44 -3.55 6.41
C TYR A 480 8.13 -2.85 6.80
N ARG A 481 7.69 -3.05 8.05
CA ARG A 481 6.50 -2.37 8.58
C ARG A 481 6.63 -0.86 8.58
N MET A 482 7.81 -0.33 8.88
CA MET A 482 8.09 1.11 8.79
C MET A 482 8.03 1.60 7.33
N LEU A 483 8.60 0.84 6.39
CA LEU A 483 8.50 1.14 4.96
C LEU A 483 7.05 1.15 4.48
N THR A 484 6.25 0.14 4.80
CA THR A 484 4.85 0.05 4.39
C THR A 484 3.97 1.10 5.06
N ARG A 485 4.28 1.50 6.30
CA ARG A 485 3.47 2.44 7.09
C ARG A 485 3.80 3.91 6.83
N TYR A 486 5.08 4.26 6.65
CA TYR A 486 5.52 5.66 6.69
C TYR A 486 6.14 6.18 5.40
N SER A 487 6.62 5.32 4.50
CA SER A 487 7.41 5.78 3.33
C SER A 487 6.74 5.54 2.00
N GLY A 488 5.58 5.24 1.80
CA GLY A 488 5.21 4.59 0.56
C GLY A 488 4.39 5.34 -0.46
N LEU A 489 3.57 6.33 -0.08
CA LEU A 489 2.58 6.85 -1.04
C LEU A 489 3.18 7.79 -2.11
N HIS A 490 4.32 8.42 -1.86
CA HIS A 490 5.05 9.18 -2.89
C HIS A 490 5.66 8.30 -4.01
N ALA A 491 5.67 6.97 -3.81
CA ALA A 491 6.07 6.01 -4.83
C ALA A 491 4.95 5.71 -5.83
N TYR A 492 3.74 6.17 -5.55
CA TYR A 492 2.55 5.88 -6.35
C TYR A 492 2.04 7.11 -7.06
N ARG A 493 1.54 6.91 -8.27
CA ARG A 493 0.74 7.86 -9.02
C ARG A 493 -0.73 7.51 -8.78
N PHE A 494 -1.49 8.50 -8.37
CA PHE A 494 -2.94 8.42 -8.27
C PHE A 494 -3.51 9.19 -9.45
N SER A 495 -4.17 8.50 -10.35
CA SER A 495 -4.71 9.13 -11.57
C SER A 495 -6.21 8.88 -11.70
N ARG A 496 -6.86 9.85 -12.25
CA ARG A 496 -8.26 9.80 -12.67
C ARG A 496 -8.28 9.74 -14.19
N PRO A 497 -9.24 9.06 -14.84
CA PRO A 497 -9.53 9.30 -16.23
C PRO A 497 -10.25 10.65 -16.41
N LEU A 498 -10.02 11.65 -15.57
CA LEU A 498 -10.54 12.99 -15.70
C LEU A 498 -9.57 13.78 -16.56
N GLU A 499 -10.01 14.19 -17.71
CA GLU A 499 -9.39 15.29 -18.45
C GLU A 499 -9.19 16.45 -17.45
N GLY A 500 -7.92 16.77 -17.12
CA GLY A 500 -7.55 17.90 -16.27
C GLY A 500 -7.02 17.63 -14.86
N GLY A 501 -7.11 16.42 -14.30
CA GLY A 501 -6.58 16.12 -12.94
C GLY A 501 -5.17 15.55 -12.94
N VAL A 502 -4.20 16.20 -12.25
CA VAL A 502 -2.83 15.72 -12.14
C VAL A 502 -2.42 15.58 -10.67
N THR A 503 -2.02 14.38 -10.28
CA THR A 503 -1.40 14.17 -8.96
C THR A 503 0.10 14.36 -9.05
N ILE A 504 0.64 15.29 -8.26
CA ILE A 504 2.06 15.65 -8.27
C ILE A 504 2.75 14.97 -7.09
N ALA A 505 3.64 14.05 -7.40
CA ALA A 505 4.43 13.36 -6.39
C ALA A 505 5.36 14.33 -5.64
N ALA A 506 5.51 14.14 -4.34
CA ALA A 506 6.47 14.89 -3.56
C ALA A 506 7.89 14.61 -4.05
N PRO A 507 8.78 15.63 -4.14
CA PRO A 507 10.17 15.43 -4.52
C PRO A 507 10.85 14.40 -3.63
N GLY A 508 11.54 13.42 -4.22
CA GLY A 508 12.22 12.35 -3.50
C GLY A 508 13.51 12.76 -2.79
N ALA A 509 13.96 14.04 -2.95
CA ALA A 509 15.19 14.54 -2.36
C ALA A 509 15.13 14.54 -0.83
N LEU A 510 16.14 14.00 -0.17
CA LEU A 510 16.22 13.90 1.30
C LEU A 510 16.09 15.29 1.96
N LYS A 511 16.74 16.31 1.42
CA LYS A 511 16.66 17.70 1.91
C LYS A 511 15.20 18.20 1.94
N GLU A 512 14.45 17.98 0.87
CA GLU A 512 13.04 18.37 0.77
C GLU A 512 12.18 17.66 1.82
N ARG A 513 12.43 16.38 2.04
CA ARG A 513 11.71 15.55 3.04
C ARG A 513 12.01 16.02 4.47
N LEU A 514 13.27 16.32 4.78
CA LEU A 514 13.67 16.82 6.09
C LEU A 514 13.07 18.21 6.34
N SER A 515 13.15 19.12 5.34
CA SER A 515 12.54 20.45 5.42
C SER A 515 11.03 20.37 5.63
N ALA A 516 10.33 19.49 4.90
CA ALA A 516 8.89 19.29 5.06
C ALA A 516 8.55 18.70 6.43
N GLY A 517 9.34 17.76 6.95
CA GLY A 517 9.17 17.20 8.30
C GLY A 517 9.33 18.26 9.40
N PHE A 518 10.37 19.08 9.31
CA PHE A 518 10.61 20.19 10.24
C PHE A 518 9.49 21.23 10.18
N LEU A 519 9.11 21.68 8.98
CA LEU A 519 8.01 22.64 8.81
C LEU A 519 6.69 22.11 9.32
N ARG A 520 6.38 20.83 9.11
CA ARG A 520 5.17 20.18 9.63
C ARG A 520 5.14 20.21 11.15
N LEU A 521 6.25 19.90 11.80
CA LEU A 521 6.37 19.97 13.25
C LEU A 521 6.24 21.43 13.73
N PHE A 522 6.95 22.35 13.09
CA PHE A 522 6.90 23.77 13.40
C PHE A 522 5.46 24.34 13.30
N LEU A 523 4.79 24.12 12.18
CA LEU A 523 3.40 24.57 11.97
C LEU A 523 2.44 23.97 12.99
N ARG A 524 2.62 22.70 13.37
CA ARG A 524 1.78 22.05 14.36
C ARG A 524 1.98 22.63 15.76
N THR A 525 3.21 22.94 16.15
CA THR A 525 3.53 23.50 17.47
C THR A 525 3.27 24.99 17.59
N THR A 526 3.26 25.70 16.45
CA THR A 526 3.06 27.16 16.43
C THR A 526 1.68 27.54 15.86
N PHE A 527 1.51 27.47 14.54
CA PHE A 527 0.28 27.95 13.89
C PHE A 527 -0.96 27.20 14.40
N HIS A 528 -0.94 25.87 14.33
CA HIS A 528 -2.09 25.03 14.72
C HIS A 528 -2.44 25.16 16.23
N SER A 529 -1.43 25.33 17.09
CA SER A 529 -1.63 25.43 18.54
C SER A 529 -1.98 26.85 18.99
N LEU A 530 -1.49 27.87 18.30
CA LEU A 530 -1.70 29.28 18.68
C LEU A 530 -2.91 29.93 17.97
N ILE A 531 -3.39 29.34 16.87
CA ILE A 531 -4.52 29.88 16.10
C ILE A 531 -5.73 28.95 16.29
N GLY A 532 -6.79 29.46 16.92
CA GLY A 532 -7.98 28.66 17.19
C GLY A 532 -9.06 29.41 17.94
N PRO A 533 -10.17 28.74 18.24
CA PRO A 533 -11.39 29.37 18.84
C PRO A 533 -11.18 30.07 20.18
N GLY A 534 -10.07 29.77 20.90
CA GLY A 534 -9.75 30.42 22.17
C GLY A 534 -9.19 31.84 22.06
N LEU A 535 -8.81 32.30 20.84
CA LEU A 535 -8.21 33.61 20.62
C LEU A 535 -9.14 34.53 19.84
N GLY A 536 -9.24 35.80 20.25
CA GLY A 536 -9.91 36.85 19.48
C GLY A 536 -9.16 37.22 18.20
N ALA A 537 -9.84 37.81 17.21
CA ALA A 537 -9.31 38.11 15.88
C ALA A 537 -8.04 38.96 15.92
N ALA A 538 -7.99 40.00 16.77
CA ALA A 538 -6.83 40.88 16.90
C ALA A 538 -5.57 40.14 17.37
N ALA A 539 -5.68 39.21 18.32
CA ALA A 539 -4.57 38.37 18.77
C ALA A 539 -4.12 37.40 17.69
N GLN A 540 -5.04 36.76 16.98
CA GLN A 540 -4.74 35.86 15.85
C GLN A 540 -3.98 36.62 14.74
N ARG A 541 -4.38 37.86 14.40
CA ARG A 541 -3.70 38.69 13.41
C ARG A 541 -2.27 39.01 13.80
N LYS A 542 -1.98 39.26 15.09
CA LYS A 542 -0.62 39.49 15.60
C LYS A 542 0.23 38.23 15.42
N VAL A 543 -0.29 37.06 15.81
CA VAL A 543 0.42 35.79 15.69
C VAL A 543 0.73 35.49 14.20
N VAL A 544 -0.25 35.61 13.32
CA VAL A 544 -0.05 35.36 11.87
C VAL A 544 0.98 36.30 11.27
N ARG A 545 0.98 37.59 11.66
CA ARG A 545 1.96 38.60 11.23
C ARG A 545 3.39 38.23 11.65
N VAL A 546 3.58 37.76 12.88
CA VAL A 546 4.90 37.34 13.38
C VAL A 546 5.38 36.08 12.65
N LEU A 547 4.54 35.07 12.49
CA LEU A 547 4.88 33.82 11.81
C LEU A 547 5.17 34.03 10.33
N SER A 548 4.48 34.97 9.66
CA SER A 548 4.69 35.29 8.25
C SER A 548 6.04 35.96 7.96
N ALA A 549 6.68 36.61 8.96
CA ALA A 549 8.02 37.15 8.82
C ALA A 549 9.09 36.08 8.51
N LEU A 550 8.79 34.83 8.86
CA LEU A 550 9.65 33.67 8.54
C LEU A 550 9.44 33.15 7.11
N MET A 551 8.57 33.76 6.32
CA MET A 551 8.22 33.30 4.95
C MET A 551 8.64 34.35 3.91
N PRO A 552 9.93 34.42 3.55
CA PRO A 552 10.45 35.47 2.67
C PRO A 552 9.91 35.30 1.23
N GLY A 553 9.73 36.43 0.57
CA GLY A 553 9.43 36.47 -0.85
C GLY A 553 10.63 36.17 -1.74
N THR A 554 10.48 36.41 -3.04
CA THR A 554 11.56 36.21 -4.02
C THR A 554 12.15 37.57 -4.48
N HIS A 555 13.40 37.52 -4.98
CA HIS A 555 14.01 38.65 -5.65
C HIS A 555 13.49 38.80 -7.08
N GLY A 556 13.68 40.03 -7.67
CA GLY A 556 13.26 40.25 -9.05
C GLY A 556 11.87 40.88 -9.20
N VAL A 557 11.29 41.35 -8.11
CA VAL A 557 10.05 42.13 -8.08
C VAL A 557 10.24 43.42 -7.27
N PHE A 558 9.39 44.41 -7.50
CA PHE A 558 9.23 45.55 -6.62
C PHE A 558 7.77 45.62 -6.14
N ARG A 559 7.52 46.34 -5.06
CA ARG A 559 6.19 46.51 -4.47
C ARG A 559 5.95 47.96 -4.07
N TYR A 560 4.72 48.42 -4.25
CA TYR A 560 4.25 49.68 -3.75
C TYR A 560 2.80 49.58 -3.29
N ARG A 561 2.30 50.52 -2.55
CA ARG A 561 0.91 50.60 -2.09
C ARG A 561 0.16 51.70 -2.80
N GLN A 562 -1.11 51.47 -3.07
CA GLN A 562 -2.02 52.47 -3.60
C GLN A 562 -3.40 52.32 -2.94
N LEU A 563 -4.18 53.36 -2.98
CA LEU A 563 -5.60 53.34 -2.59
C LEU A 563 -6.45 53.30 -3.86
N VAL A 564 -7.38 52.36 -3.89
CA VAL A 564 -8.33 52.21 -4.99
C VAL A 564 -9.73 52.43 -4.39
N ASN A 565 -10.34 53.59 -4.62
CA ASN A 565 -11.63 53.99 -4.02
C ASN A 565 -11.69 53.67 -2.50
N ASN A 566 -10.71 54.07 -1.73
CA ASN A 566 -10.51 53.81 -0.31
C ASN A 566 -10.16 52.37 0.09
N VAL A 567 -10.01 51.42 -0.87
CA VAL A 567 -9.50 50.08 -0.61
C VAL A 567 -7.99 50.07 -0.75
N PRO A 568 -7.22 49.68 0.29
CA PRO A 568 -5.77 49.57 0.18
C PRO A 568 -5.39 48.39 -0.69
N VAL A 569 -4.49 48.59 -1.64
CA VAL A 569 -3.95 47.57 -2.53
C VAL A 569 -2.44 47.62 -2.51
N GLN A 570 -1.81 46.46 -2.31
CA GLN A 570 -0.38 46.30 -2.53
C GLN A 570 -0.16 45.76 -3.94
N VAL A 571 0.49 46.54 -4.77
CA VAL A 571 0.91 46.11 -6.10
C VAL A 571 2.29 45.48 -6.03
N VAL A 572 2.42 44.30 -6.64
CA VAL A 572 3.70 43.56 -6.78
C VAL A 572 3.97 43.38 -8.26
N ALA A 573 5.00 44.02 -8.77
CA ALA A 573 5.31 44.05 -10.20
C ALA A 573 6.69 43.39 -10.50
N PRO A 574 6.83 42.68 -11.62
CA PRO A 574 8.09 42.05 -12.03
C PRO A 574 9.07 43.12 -12.53
N LYS A 575 10.37 43.02 -12.15
CA LYS A 575 11.41 43.93 -12.59
C LYS A 575 11.77 43.81 -14.08
N GLN A 576 11.49 42.66 -14.69
CA GLN A 576 11.83 42.36 -16.08
C GLN A 576 10.79 42.89 -17.10
N GLY A 577 9.81 43.67 -16.64
CA GLY A 577 8.73 44.19 -17.44
C GLY A 577 7.46 43.32 -17.34
N GLU A 578 6.33 43.92 -17.68
CA GLU A 578 4.99 43.29 -17.60
C GLU A 578 4.59 42.80 -18.99
N ASN A 579 3.89 41.64 -19.03
CA ASN A 579 3.36 41.06 -20.26
C ASN A 579 1.93 41.54 -20.59
N GLY A 580 1.45 42.57 -19.90
CA GLY A 580 0.16 43.21 -20.10
C GLY A 580 -1.03 42.50 -19.47
N GLY A 581 -0.79 41.45 -18.66
CA GLY A 581 -1.79 40.83 -17.78
C GLY A 581 -1.69 41.33 -16.35
N VAL A 582 -2.75 41.21 -15.57
CA VAL A 582 -2.81 41.55 -14.14
C VAL A 582 -3.52 40.46 -13.34
N ILE A 583 -3.00 40.14 -12.16
CA ILE A 583 -3.60 39.18 -11.23
C ILE A 583 -4.23 39.97 -10.07
N LEU A 584 -5.54 39.88 -9.88
CA LEU A 584 -6.23 40.36 -8.69
C LEU A 584 -6.21 39.22 -7.64
N TYR A 585 -5.47 39.44 -6.54
CA TYR A 585 -5.22 38.42 -5.53
C TYR A 585 -5.95 38.73 -4.22
N LEU A 586 -6.74 37.74 -3.75
CA LEU A 586 -7.46 37.78 -2.48
C LEU A 586 -6.81 36.77 -1.51
N HIS A 587 -6.28 37.28 -0.41
CA HIS A 587 -5.51 36.44 0.51
C HIS A 587 -6.40 35.57 1.40
N GLY A 588 -5.83 34.42 1.86
CA GLY A 588 -6.45 33.53 2.82
C GLY A 588 -6.43 34.04 4.25
N GLY A 589 -6.99 33.22 5.18
CA GLY A 589 -7.01 33.50 6.60
C GLY A 589 -8.40 33.46 7.23
N ALA A 590 -9.24 32.50 6.82
CA ALA A 590 -10.57 32.25 7.37
C ALA A 590 -11.44 33.53 7.47
N PHE A 591 -11.27 34.47 6.54
CA PHE A 591 -11.90 35.80 6.45
C PHE A 591 -11.58 36.76 7.62
N CYS A 592 -10.85 36.36 8.64
CA CYS A 592 -10.65 37.13 9.86
C CYS A 592 -9.18 37.51 10.12
N VAL A 593 -8.22 36.85 9.44
CA VAL A 593 -6.78 37.17 9.49
C VAL A 593 -6.21 37.29 8.09
N GLY A 594 -4.94 37.58 7.99
CA GLY A 594 -4.26 37.74 6.70
C GLY A 594 -4.04 39.21 6.34
N SER A 595 -3.21 39.44 5.33
CA SER A 595 -2.94 40.74 4.73
C SER A 595 -1.98 40.58 3.53
N PRO A 596 -1.77 41.61 2.69
CA PRO A 596 -0.74 41.54 1.64
C PRO A 596 0.67 41.22 2.16
N HIS A 597 0.98 41.61 3.41
CA HIS A 597 2.26 41.29 4.05
C HIS A 597 2.40 39.79 4.34
N THR A 598 1.35 39.14 4.85
CA THR A 598 1.41 37.72 5.22
C THR A 598 1.51 36.78 4.02
N HIS A 599 1.08 37.24 2.84
CA HIS A 599 1.11 36.45 1.60
C HIS A 599 2.22 36.87 0.63
N TRP A 600 3.23 37.65 1.14
CA TRP A 600 4.37 38.12 0.35
C TRP A 600 5.14 37.00 -0.35
N SER A 601 5.27 35.83 0.30
CA SER A 601 5.94 34.65 -0.28
C SER A 601 5.24 34.16 -1.55
N ILE A 602 3.92 34.13 -1.58
CA ILE A 602 3.11 33.70 -2.73
C ILE A 602 3.12 34.79 -3.81
N THR A 603 2.70 36.00 -3.45
CA THR A 603 2.43 37.08 -4.40
C THR A 603 3.65 37.56 -5.15
N SER A 604 4.82 37.59 -4.48
CA SER A 604 6.10 37.92 -5.13
C SER A 604 6.52 36.90 -6.17
N ARG A 605 6.30 35.59 -5.89
CA ARG A 605 6.60 34.50 -6.84
C ARG A 605 5.59 34.44 -7.98
N LEU A 606 4.31 34.70 -7.71
CA LEU A 606 3.31 34.80 -8.76
C LEU A 606 3.67 35.93 -9.74
N ALA A 607 4.00 37.12 -9.26
CA ALA A 607 4.43 38.24 -10.13
C ALA A 607 5.64 37.84 -10.99
N LYS A 608 6.67 37.26 -10.38
CA LYS A 608 7.88 36.84 -11.09
C LYS A 608 7.60 35.75 -12.11
N ASN A 609 6.84 34.74 -11.75
CA ASN A 609 6.64 33.54 -12.57
C ASN A 609 5.62 33.76 -13.70
N SER A 610 4.64 34.63 -13.48
CA SER A 610 3.63 34.97 -14.50
C SER A 610 4.07 36.10 -15.42
N GLY A 611 5.03 36.93 -15.00
CA GLY A 611 5.36 38.19 -15.69
C GLY A 611 4.24 39.22 -15.65
N MET A 612 3.30 39.11 -14.70
CA MET A 612 2.13 40.01 -14.51
C MET A 612 2.27 40.74 -13.20
N SER A 613 1.72 41.98 -13.14
CA SER A 613 1.51 42.66 -11.87
C SER A 613 0.44 41.91 -11.05
N VAL A 614 0.71 41.80 -9.72
CA VAL A 614 -0.26 41.19 -8.78
C VAL A 614 -0.79 42.30 -7.87
N TRP A 615 -2.09 42.55 -7.95
CA TRP A 615 -2.82 43.43 -7.08
C TRP A 615 -3.35 42.71 -5.88
N VAL A 616 -2.70 42.83 -4.73
CA VAL A 616 -3.08 42.16 -3.49
C VAL A 616 -3.98 43.07 -2.70
N VAL A 617 -5.28 42.72 -2.65
CA VAL A 617 -6.29 43.53 -1.97
C VAL A 617 -6.14 43.35 -0.46
N ASP A 618 -6.00 44.43 0.28
CA ASP A 618 -6.07 44.48 1.75
C ASP A 618 -7.52 44.72 2.18
N TYR A 619 -8.37 43.70 1.87
CA TYR A 619 -9.82 43.79 2.05
C TYR A 619 -10.24 43.80 3.52
N ARG A 620 -11.41 44.36 3.83
CA ARG A 620 -11.96 44.46 5.19
C ARG A 620 -12.26 43.06 5.76
N LEU A 621 -11.78 42.81 6.97
CA LEU A 621 -11.82 41.51 7.66
C LEU A 621 -12.95 41.45 8.70
N ALA A 622 -13.50 40.25 8.88
CA ALA A 622 -14.39 39.89 9.98
C ALA A 622 -13.57 39.71 11.31
N PRO A 623 -14.19 39.89 12.49
CA PRO A 623 -15.63 40.18 12.70
C PRO A 623 -16.03 41.64 12.53
N GLU A 624 -15.07 42.58 12.44
CA GLU A 624 -15.36 44.01 12.37
C GLU A 624 -16.16 44.41 11.12
N ASN A 625 -15.91 43.70 10.00
CA ASN A 625 -16.57 43.91 8.74
C ASN A 625 -17.01 42.55 8.16
N PRO A 626 -18.21 42.06 8.53
CA PRO A 626 -18.72 40.78 8.01
C PRO A 626 -19.11 40.85 6.54
N TYR A 627 -19.52 39.70 5.97
CA TYR A 627 -20.06 39.62 4.62
C TYR A 627 -21.12 40.67 4.37
N PRO A 628 -21.14 41.38 3.21
CA PRO A 628 -20.27 41.15 2.04
C PRO A 628 -19.03 42.09 1.93
N ALA A 629 -18.61 42.76 3.01
CA ALA A 629 -17.62 43.84 2.95
C ALA A 629 -16.33 43.50 2.16
N GLY A 630 -15.72 42.30 2.41
CA GLY A 630 -14.54 41.88 1.68
C GLY A 630 -14.78 41.54 0.20
N LEU A 631 -16.01 41.10 -0.15
CA LEU A 631 -16.40 40.86 -1.53
C LEU A 631 -16.62 42.20 -2.29
N ASP A 632 -17.20 43.20 -1.65
CA ASP A 632 -17.40 44.52 -2.24
C ASP A 632 -16.04 45.21 -2.47
N ASP A 633 -15.10 45.11 -1.57
CA ASP A 633 -13.72 45.60 -1.77
C ASP A 633 -13.04 44.93 -2.97
N ALA A 634 -13.23 43.64 -3.14
CA ALA A 634 -12.69 42.92 -4.29
C ALA A 634 -13.34 43.38 -5.63
N LEU A 635 -14.65 43.61 -5.63
CA LEU A 635 -15.36 44.12 -6.79
C LEU A 635 -14.89 45.54 -7.17
N VAL A 636 -14.73 46.45 -6.21
CA VAL A 636 -14.18 47.81 -6.42
C VAL A 636 -12.81 47.77 -7.09
N CYS A 637 -11.91 46.87 -6.63
CA CYS A 637 -10.59 46.67 -7.22
C CYS A 637 -10.68 46.11 -8.65
N TYR A 638 -11.59 45.19 -8.91
CA TYR A 638 -11.80 44.64 -10.26
C TYR A 638 -12.27 45.75 -11.23
N GLU A 639 -13.27 46.55 -10.84
CA GLU A 639 -13.77 47.65 -11.66
C GLU A 639 -12.70 48.73 -11.92
N ALA A 640 -11.81 48.99 -10.94
CA ALA A 640 -10.70 49.90 -11.14
C ALA A 640 -9.67 49.36 -12.16
N LEU A 641 -9.43 48.07 -12.20
CA LEU A 641 -8.58 47.45 -13.23
C LEU A 641 -9.24 47.62 -14.63
N ARG A 642 -10.55 47.43 -14.70
CA ARG A 642 -11.32 47.68 -15.95
C ARG A 642 -11.20 49.13 -16.38
N ALA A 643 -11.32 50.06 -15.45
CA ALA A 643 -11.20 51.50 -15.72
C ALA A 643 -9.79 51.92 -16.16
N GLN A 644 -8.75 51.21 -15.69
CA GLN A 644 -7.36 51.38 -16.15
C GLN A 644 -7.10 50.80 -17.56
N GLY A 645 -8.13 50.22 -18.23
CA GLY A 645 -7.98 49.71 -19.58
C GLY A 645 -7.63 48.22 -19.71
N TYR A 646 -7.55 47.48 -18.62
CA TYR A 646 -7.33 46.01 -18.71
C TYR A 646 -8.57 45.36 -19.32
N THR A 647 -8.41 44.63 -20.41
CA THR A 647 -9.47 43.81 -20.97
C THR A 647 -9.80 42.61 -20.06
N PRO A 648 -11.02 42.06 -20.04
CA PRO A 648 -11.36 40.90 -19.22
C PRO A 648 -10.41 39.73 -19.37
N SER A 649 -10.02 39.41 -20.58
CA SER A 649 -9.09 38.28 -20.88
C SER A 649 -7.67 38.50 -20.33
N ARG A 650 -7.32 39.70 -19.84
CA ARG A 650 -6.03 40.04 -19.24
C ARG A 650 -6.09 40.21 -17.72
N ILE A 651 -7.28 40.05 -17.11
CA ILE A 651 -7.48 40.06 -15.66
C ILE A 651 -7.62 38.61 -15.19
N PHE A 652 -6.74 38.19 -14.27
CA PHE A 652 -6.76 36.89 -13.64
C PHE A 652 -7.20 37.03 -12.17
N LEU A 653 -8.14 36.22 -11.71
CA LEU A 653 -8.60 36.23 -10.34
C LEU A 653 -7.90 35.11 -9.56
N ALA A 654 -7.25 35.43 -8.47
CA ALA A 654 -6.47 34.47 -7.69
C ALA A 654 -6.75 34.55 -6.19
N GLY A 655 -6.61 33.44 -5.48
CA GLY A 655 -6.69 33.45 -4.03
C GLY A 655 -6.37 32.10 -3.41
N ASP A 656 -6.19 32.12 -2.09
CA ASP A 656 -5.90 30.93 -1.30
C ASP A 656 -6.90 30.78 -0.14
N SER A 657 -7.25 29.53 0.22
CA SER A 657 -8.17 29.25 1.36
C SER A 657 -9.47 30.05 1.30
N ALA A 658 -9.79 30.83 2.32
CA ALA A 658 -10.94 31.77 2.36
C ALA A 658 -10.86 32.83 1.24
N GLY A 659 -9.67 33.29 0.85
CA GLY A 659 -9.47 34.18 -0.28
C GLY A 659 -9.82 33.51 -1.61
N ALA A 660 -9.61 32.22 -1.77
CA ALA A 660 -10.07 31.46 -2.92
C ALA A 660 -11.61 31.36 -2.97
N SER A 661 -12.27 31.27 -1.80
CA SER A 661 -13.73 31.36 -1.71
C SER A 661 -14.24 32.74 -2.17
N LEU A 662 -13.61 33.80 -1.68
CA LEU A 662 -13.92 35.18 -2.13
C LEU A 662 -13.69 35.34 -3.64
N THR A 663 -12.61 34.79 -4.17
CA THR A 663 -12.30 34.79 -5.60
C THR A 663 -13.41 34.12 -6.41
N LEU A 664 -13.91 33.00 -5.94
CA LEU A 664 -15.00 32.27 -6.60
C LEU A 664 -16.34 33.02 -6.48
N SER A 665 -16.65 33.61 -5.31
CA SER A 665 -17.84 34.45 -5.13
C SER A 665 -17.80 35.70 -6.02
N LEU A 666 -16.63 36.35 -6.14
CA LEU A 666 -16.43 37.45 -7.08
C LEU A 666 -16.64 37.00 -8.52
N ALA A 667 -16.09 35.85 -8.91
CA ALA A 667 -16.27 35.31 -10.26
C ALA A 667 -17.74 35.01 -10.59
N LEU A 668 -18.50 34.45 -9.64
CA LEU A 668 -19.95 34.23 -9.81
C LEU A 668 -20.71 35.53 -9.97
N LYS A 669 -20.43 36.52 -9.12
CA LYS A 669 -21.06 37.86 -9.20
C LYS A 669 -20.71 38.54 -10.54
N LEU A 670 -19.49 38.49 -11.02
CA LEU A 670 -19.06 39.06 -12.29
C LEU A 670 -19.66 38.34 -13.50
N ARG A 671 -19.81 37.00 -13.44
CA ARG A 671 -20.50 36.23 -14.49
C ARG A 671 -21.93 36.69 -14.71
N ASP A 672 -22.61 37.00 -13.64
CA ASP A 672 -24.00 37.43 -13.71
C ASP A 672 -24.13 38.90 -14.23
N LEU A 673 -23.05 39.69 -14.15
CA LEU A 673 -22.96 41.05 -14.64
C LEU A 673 -22.42 41.18 -16.08
N TYR A 674 -21.51 40.25 -16.48
CA TYR A 674 -20.74 40.35 -17.71
C TYR A 674 -20.63 39.02 -18.45
N VAL A 675 -20.63 39.04 -19.78
CA VAL A 675 -20.42 37.84 -20.62
C VAL A 675 -19.00 37.29 -20.50
N ARG A 676 -18.00 38.17 -20.41
CA ARG A 676 -16.59 37.83 -20.14
C ARG A 676 -16.06 38.78 -19.08
N PHE A 677 -15.42 38.24 -18.05
CA PHE A 677 -14.91 39.01 -16.90
C PHE A 677 -13.49 38.70 -16.47
N ALA A 678 -12.95 37.50 -16.77
CA ALA A 678 -11.60 37.14 -16.41
C ALA A 678 -10.95 36.18 -17.42
N GLY A 679 -9.61 36.17 -17.47
CA GLY A 679 -8.81 35.24 -18.26
C GLY A 679 -8.78 33.86 -17.67
N ALA A 680 -8.63 33.74 -16.35
CA ALA A 680 -8.72 32.47 -15.61
C ALA A 680 -8.90 32.70 -14.10
N LEU A 681 -9.26 31.61 -13.40
CA LEU A 681 -9.29 31.52 -11.94
C LEU A 681 -8.10 30.67 -11.44
N LEU A 682 -7.37 31.17 -10.43
CA LEU A 682 -6.16 30.57 -9.87
C LEU A 682 -6.38 30.31 -8.36
N LEU A 683 -6.81 29.12 -8.01
CA LEU A 683 -7.31 28.80 -6.66
C LEU A 683 -6.36 27.85 -5.93
N MET A 684 -5.92 28.22 -4.73
CA MET A 684 -5.08 27.41 -3.86
C MET A 684 -5.86 26.99 -2.62
N SER A 685 -6.01 25.68 -2.39
CA SER A 685 -6.72 25.14 -1.22
C SER A 685 -8.09 25.78 -0.93
N PRO A 686 -8.99 25.93 -1.92
CA PRO A 686 -10.26 26.66 -1.76
C PRO A 686 -11.17 26.05 -0.70
N MET A 687 -11.78 26.87 0.15
CA MET A 687 -12.84 26.51 1.09
C MET A 687 -14.20 26.78 0.46
N VAL A 688 -14.89 25.76 -0.04
CA VAL A 688 -16.14 25.92 -0.82
C VAL A 688 -17.37 25.27 -0.19
N ASP A 689 -17.20 24.48 0.87
CA ASP A 689 -18.30 23.84 1.61
C ASP A 689 -18.44 24.45 3.01
N PRO A 690 -19.33 25.43 3.25
CA PRO A 690 -19.50 26.06 4.56
C PRO A 690 -20.07 25.09 5.62
N ARG A 691 -20.57 23.92 5.22
CA ARG A 691 -21.05 22.87 6.14
C ARG A 691 -19.96 21.91 6.58
N PHE A 692 -18.75 22.01 5.98
CA PHE A 692 -17.63 21.12 6.27
C PHE A 692 -17.97 19.63 6.13
N GLY A 693 -18.82 19.28 5.14
CA GLY A 693 -19.32 17.93 4.89
C GLY A 693 -18.33 17.03 4.12
N GLY A 694 -17.21 17.56 3.69
CA GLY A 694 -16.17 16.81 2.97
C GLY A 694 -15.52 15.72 3.81
N SER A 695 -15.23 14.55 3.21
CA SER A 695 -14.62 13.41 3.91
C SER A 695 -13.22 13.71 4.47
N SER A 696 -12.49 14.67 3.87
CA SER A 696 -11.17 15.10 4.35
C SER A 696 -11.22 15.80 5.71
N MET A 697 -12.33 16.43 6.07
CA MET A 697 -12.53 17.04 7.38
C MET A 697 -12.37 16.07 8.54
N SER A 698 -12.70 14.81 8.35
CA SER A 698 -12.51 13.75 9.35
C SER A 698 -11.22 12.96 9.10
N SER A 699 -10.97 12.56 7.86
CA SER A 699 -9.85 11.67 7.52
C SER A 699 -8.48 12.37 7.57
N ARG A 700 -8.42 13.70 7.41
CA ARG A 700 -7.20 14.52 7.45
C ARG A 700 -7.00 15.33 8.73
N LYS A 701 -7.88 15.20 9.70
CA LYS A 701 -7.84 15.96 10.96
C LYS A 701 -6.49 15.89 11.70
N LYS A 702 -5.80 14.74 11.63
CA LYS A 702 -4.49 14.56 12.26
C LYS A 702 -3.31 14.83 11.34
N GLN A 703 -3.53 14.93 10.03
CA GLN A 703 -2.49 15.12 9.03
C GLN A 703 -2.20 16.59 8.76
N ASP A 704 -3.23 17.42 8.73
CA ASP A 704 -3.05 18.87 8.53
C ASP A 704 -2.31 19.49 9.71
N PRO A 705 -1.13 20.08 9.51
CA PRO A 705 -0.35 20.70 10.57
C PRO A 705 -0.73 22.17 10.80
N MET A 706 -1.57 22.76 9.93
CA MET A 706 -1.78 24.19 9.91
C MET A 706 -3.18 24.59 10.40
N ILE A 707 -4.22 24.00 9.84
CA ILE A 707 -5.60 24.41 10.14
C ILE A 707 -6.36 23.36 10.95
N SER A 708 -7.37 23.82 11.70
CA SER A 708 -8.32 22.98 12.41
C SER A 708 -9.74 23.32 12.02
N ARG A 709 -10.64 22.32 12.05
CA ARG A 709 -12.08 22.53 11.78
C ARG A 709 -12.67 23.62 12.66
N GLY A 710 -12.35 23.62 13.97
CA GLY A 710 -12.89 24.61 14.90
C GLY A 710 -12.48 26.05 14.56
N TRP A 711 -11.29 26.27 14.02
CA TRP A 711 -10.86 27.59 13.56
C TRP A 711 -11.59 28.02 12.27
N LEU A 712 -11.77 27.13 11.33
CA LEU A 712 -12.56 27.40 10.11
C LEU A 712 -14.02 27.75 10.44
N GLU A 713 -14.63 27.00 11.38
CA GLU A 713 -15.99 27.27 11.86
C GLU A 713 -16.10 28.62 12.58
N GLN A 714 -15.06 29.00 13.35
CA GLN A 714 -15.02 30.32 14.00
C GLN A 714 -14.96 31.44 12.97
N GLY A 715 -14.04 31.35 11.99
CA GLY A 715 -13.89 32.34 10.94
C GLY A 715 -15.17 32.52 10.13
N LEU A 716 -15.82 31.40 9.78
CA LEU A 716 -17.08 31.42 9.03
C LEU A 716 -18.22 32.09 9.85
N ARG A 717 -18.35 31.75 11.14
CA ARG A 717 -19.33 32.40 12.02
C ARG A 717 -19.11 33.92 12.13
N TRP A 718 -17.87 34.38 12.16
CA TRP A 718 -17.56 35.80 12.17
C TRP A 718 -17.85 36.50 10.85
N TYR A 719 -17.69 35.79 9.72
CA TYR A 719 -17.79 36.36 8.39
C TYR A 719 -19.21 36.40 7.85
N ALA A 720 -19.90 35.27 7.76
CA ALA A 720 -21.16 35.17 7.03
C ALA A 720 -22.23 34.31 7.71
N GLY A 721 -21.88 33.48 8.69
CA GLY A 721 -22.79 32.48 9.19
C GLY A 721 -23.34 31.58 8.08
N GLU A 722 -24.66 31.56 7.92
CA GLU A 722 -25.37 30.81 6.86
C GLU A 722 -25.52 31.58 5.53
N LEU A 723 -25.11 32.85 5.47
CA LEU A 723 -25.31 33.72 4.30
C LEU A 723 -24.28 33.53 3.19
N MET A 724 -23.25 32.70 3.39
CA MET A 724 -22.24 32.45 2.37
C MET A 724 -22.85 31.66 1.20
N GLU A 725 -22.61 32.12 -0.03
CA GLU A 725 -22.91 31.36 -1.24
C GLU A 725 -22.24 29.97 -1.18
N GLN A 726 -22.98 28.99 -1.65
CA GLN A 726 -22.51 27.60 -1.68
C GLN A 726 -22.08 27.23 -3.12
N PRO A 727 -20.83 27.46 -3.51
CA PRO A 727 -20.36 27.24 -4.89
C PRO A 727 -20.61 25.83 -5.43
N LEU A 728 -20.72 24.82 -4.53
CA LEU A 728 -21.05 23.46 -4.91
C LEU A 728 -22.54 23.22 -5.22
N GLN A 729 -23.41 24.21 -4.99
CA GLN A 729 -24.85 24.09 -5.22
C GLN A 729 -25.36 25.02 -6.38
N VAL A 730 -24.51 25.94 -6.82
CA VAL A 730 -24.87 26.84 -7.95
C VAL A 730 -24.17 26.36 -9.24
N SER A 731 -24.77 26.64 -10.40
CA SER A 731 -24.13 26.29 -11.67
C SER A 731 -22.84 27.08 -11.86
N LEU A 732 -21.75 26.40 -12.23
CA LEU A 732 -20.48 27.04 -12.57
C LEU A 732 -20.34 27.31 -14.07
N LYS A 733 -21.35 27.02 -14.86
CA LYS A 733 -21.34 27.27 -16.31
C LYS A 733 -21.04 28.73 -16.60
N GLY A 734 -20.14 28.98 -17.56
CA GLY A 734 -19.75 30.34 -17.98
C GLY A 734 -18.60 30.94 -17.18
N LEU A 735 -18.06 30.22 -16.14
CA LEU A 735 -16.81 30.61 -15.52
C LEU A 735 -15.63 30.41 -16.49
N PRO A 736 -14.57 31.24 -16.37
CA PRO A 736 -13.37 31.10 -17.20
C PRO A 736 -12.56 29.82 -16.82
N PRO A 737 -11.53 29.46 -17.61
CA PRO A 737 -10.64 28.38 -17.26
C PRO A 737 -10.12 28.46 -15.83
N MET A 738 -10.02 27.34 -15.13
CA MET A 738 -9.73 27.28 -13.70
C MET A 738 -8.57 26.36 -13.41
N MET A 739 -7.64 26.80 -12.56
CA MET A 739 -6.63 25.95 -11.95
C MET A 739 -6.81 25.89 -10.45
N VAL A 740 -6.92 24.66 -9.92
CA VAL A 740 -7.06 24.40 -8.49
C VAL A 740 -5.83 23.63 -8.00
N GLN A 741 -5.14 24.12 -7.00
CA GLN A 741 -4.05 23.42 -6.33
C GLN A 741 -4.40 23.10 -4.89
N VAL A 742 -4.05 21.88 -4.42
CA VAL A 742 -4.38 21.40 -3.08
C VAL A 742 -3.34 20.42 -2.57
N GLY A 743 -3.10 20.39 -1.26
CA GLY A 743 -2.28 19.37 -0.60
C GLY A 743 -3.09 18.10 -0.29
N ASP A 744 -2.45 16.92 -0.32
CA ASP A 744 -3.14 15.66 0.01
C ASP A 744 -3.37 15.45 1.52
N ASP A 745 -2.58 16.15 2.36
CA ASP A 745 -2.64 16.06 3.84
C ASP A 745 -3.44 17.23 4.48
N GLU A 746 -4.35 17.89 3.71
CA GLU A 746 -5.12 19.01 4.24
C GLU A 746 -6.62 18.71 4.43
N LEU A 747 -7.25 19.47 5.33
CA LEU A 747 -8.68 19.36 5.63
C LEU A 747 -9.57 19.72 4.43
N LEU A 748 -9.14 20.64 3.55
CA LEU A 748 -9.89 21.13 2.39
C LEU A 748 -9.65 20.35 1.08
N LEU A 749 -9.00 19.17 1.15
CA LEU A 749 -8.80 18.32 -0.03
C LEU A 749 -10.13 17.96 -0.71
N SER A 750 -11.14 17.55 0.06
CA SER A 750 -12.47 17.24 -0.51
C SER A 750 -13.18 18.44 -1.09
N ASP A 751 -12.98 19.63 -0.54
CA ASP A 751 -13.53 20.87 -1.07
C ASP A 751 -12.99 21.14 -2.47
N SER A 752 -11.67 21.03 -2.61
CA SER A 752 -10.96 21.27 -3.87
C SER A 752 -11.32 20.25 -4.95
N THR A 753 -11.40 18.96 -4.60
CA THR A 753 -11.75 17.90 -5.56
C THR A 753 -13.21 17.97 -5.99
N ARG A 754 -14.13 18.24 -5.07
CA ARG A 754 -15.56 18.43 -5.38
C ARG A 754 -15.82 19.68 -6.23
N LEU A 755 -15.07 20.78 -5.97
CA LEU A 755 -15.14 21.98 -6.81
C LEU A 755 -14.72 21.67 -8.25
N ALA A 756 -13.56 20.98 -8.41
CA ALA A 756 -13.08 20.62 -9.74
C ALA A 756 -14.06 19.70 -10.49
N GLU A 757 -14.64 18.71 -9.82
CA GLU A 757 -15.67 17.86 -10.41
C GLU A 757 -16.90 18.68 -10.86
N HIS A 758 -17.37 19.55 -9.98
CA HIS A 758 -18.54 20.39 -10.28
C HIS A 758 -18.28 21.36 -11.43
N ALA A 759 -17.06 21.93 -11.51
CA ALA A 759 -16.64 22.80 -12.60
C ALA A 759 -16.62 22.04 -13.95
N ILE A 760 -16.00 20.87 -13.98
CA ILE A 760 -15.93 20.02 -15.19
C ILE A 760 -17.34 19.59 -15.63
N CYS A 761 -18.18 19.15 -14.70
CA CYS A 761 -19.59 18.82 -14.99
C CYS A 761 -20.39 20.01 -15.48
N SER A 762 -20.00 21.23 -15.13
CA SER A 762 -20.60 22.48 -15.61
C SER A 762 -20.02 22.94 -16.94
N GLY A 763 -19.10 22.20 -17.58
CA GLY A 763 -18.44 22.54 -18.84
C GLY A 763 -17.35 23.61 -18.72
N VAL A 764 -16.76 23.78 -17.52
CA VAL A 764 -15.62 24.67 -17.28
C VAL A 764 -14.32 23.88 -17.46
N ASP A 765 -13.37 24.42 -18.23
CA ASP A 765 -12.01 23.88 -18.31
C ASP A 765 -11.34 24.02 -16.94
N CYS A 766 -11.20 22.93 -16.22
CA CYS A 766 -10.69 22.91 -14.86
C CYS A 766 -9.51 21.93 -14.72
N ARG A 767 -8.32 22.45 -14.44
CA ARG A 767 -7.14 21.69 -14.06
C ARG A 767 -7.00 21.63 -12.54
N VAL A 768 -6.97 20.44 -11.97
CA VAL A 768 -6.67 20.24 -10.54
C VAL A 768 -5.32 19.58 -10.34
N GLU A 769 -4.51 20.13 -9.43
CA GLU A 769 -3.22 19.58 -9.03
C GLU A 769 -3.23 19.23 -7.55
N ILE A 770 -3.07 17.92 -7.25
CA ILE A 770 -2.99 17.40 -5.87
C ILE A 770 -1.53 17.12 -5.54
N TYR A 771 -0.98 17.83 -4.56
CA TYR A 771 0.41 17.72 -4.14
C TYR A 771 0.57 16.75 -2.97
N MET A 772 1.20 15.62 -3.24
CA MET A 772 1.39 14.55 -2.26
C MET A 772 2.24 14.99 -1.06
N THR A 773 1.82 14.61 0.14
CA THR A 773 2.46 14.95 1.42
C THR A 773 2.57 16.47 1.68
N ARG A 774 1.67 17.24 1.10
CA ARG A 774 1.57 18.68 1.35
C ARG A 774 0.28 18.99 2.10
N TRP A 775 0.28 20.11 2.79
CA TRP A 775 -0.78 20.58 3.71
C TRP A 775 -1.40 21.87 3.18
N HIS A 776 -2.32 22.41 3.95
CA HIS A 776 -3.09 23.60 3.61
C HIS A 776 -2.19 24.77 3.22
N VAL A 777 -2.42 25.34 2.05
CA VAL A 777 -1.67 26.47 1.46
C VAL A 777 -0.13 26.30 1.61
N PHE A 778 0.39 25.11 1.33
CA PHE A 778 1.83 24.82 1.41
C PHE A 778 2.69 25.74 0.53
N GLN A 779 2.09 26.42 -0.42
CA GLN A 779 2.72 27.43 -1.29
C GLN A 779 3.32 28.59 -0.49
N LEU A 780 2.84 28.89 0.71
CA LEU A 780 3.45 29.88 1.62
C LEU A 780 4.92 29.54 1.95
N GLN A 781 5.25 28.25 2.00
CA GLN A 781 6.60 27.76 2.31
C GLN A 781 7.51 27.62 1.09
N ALA A 782 7.25 28.33 -0.02
CA ALA A 782 8.01 28.21 -1.26
C ALA A 782 9.50 28.58 -1.16
N PHE A 783 9.92 29.25 -0.11
CA PHE A 783 11.33 29.49 0.19
C PHE A 783 12.04 28.20 0.67
N TYR A 784 11.35 27.37 1.42
CA TYR A 784 11.89 26.15 2.06
C TYR A 784 11.62 24.89 1.25
N LEU A 785 10.51 24.85 0.49
CA LEU A 785 10.03 23.68 -0.25
C LEU A 785 10.08 23.93 -1.75
N ARG A 786 10.88 23.13 -2.45
CA ARG A 786 10.94 23.15 -3.92
C ARG A 786 9.60 22.80 -4.56
N SER A 787 8.85 21.87 -3.97
CA SER A 787 7.49 21.52 -4.43
C SER A 787 6.53 22.71 -4.38
N ALA A 788 6.62 23.55 -3.34
CA ALA A 788 5.82 24.77 -3.22
C ALA A 788 6.23 25.83 -4.24
N ALA A 789 7.54 25.97 -4.49
CA ALA A 789 8.06 26.86 -5.55
C ALA A 789 7.59 26.41 -6.94
N ASN A 790 7.66 25.11 -7.23
CA ASN A 790 7.18 24.51 -8.48
C ASN A 790 5.65 24.67 -8.66
N ALA A 791 4.89 24.58 -7.57
CA ALA A 791 3.44 24.82 -7.62
C ALA A 791 3.13 26.24 -8.05
N LEU A 792 3.79 27.24 -7.49
CA LEU A 792 3.64 28.64 -7.90
C LEU A 792 4.16 28.91 -9.33
N GLN A 793 5.18 28.17 -9.77
CA GLN A 793 5.63 28.23 -11.17
C GLN A 793 4.56 27.66 -12.12
N ALA A 794 3.92 26.55 -11.77
CA ALA A 794 2.84 25.96 -12.56
C ALA A 794 1.64 26.92 -12.71
N ILE A 795 1.24 27.63 -11.63
CA ILE A 795 0.21 28.67 -11.70
C ILE A 795 0.66 29.80 -12.66
N GLY A 796 1.89 30.29 -12.54
CA GLY A 796 2.41 31.33 -13.43
C GLY A 796 2.39 30.90 -14.91
N THR A 797 2.81 29.69 -15.21
CA THR A 797 2.80 29.11 -16.57
C THR A 797 1.36 28.95 -17.10
N PHE A 798 0.44 28.47 -16.25
CA PHE A 798 -0.96 28.33 -16.62
C PHE A 798 -1.56 29.70 -16.96
N ALA A 799 -1.35 30.72 -16.13
CA ALA A 799 -1.83 32.08 -16.37
C ALA A 799 -1.26 32.68 -17.66
N GLN A 800 0.05 32.50 -17.94
CA GLN A 800 0.66 32.92 -19.20
C GLN A 800 0.03 32.24 -20.42
N GLY A 801 -0.31 30.95 -20.31
CA GLY A 801 -0.95 30.19 -21.38
C GLY A 801 -2.36 30.67 -21.73
N GLN A 802 -3.03 31.37 -20.81
CA GLN A 802 -4.37 31.95 -21.00
C GLN A 802 -4.34 33.39 -21.52
N LEU A 803 -3.17 34.03 -21.61
CA LEU A 803 -3.08 35.37 -22.21
C LEU A 803 -3.38 35.32 -23.71
N PRO A 804 -4.16 36.30 -24.22
CA PRO A 804 -4.32 36.45 -25.67
C PRO A 804 -2.98 36.63 -26.36
N ARG A 805 -2.72 35.83 -27.39
CA ARG A 805 -1.53 36.00 -28.22
C ARG A 805 -1.54 37.39 -28.84
N SER A 806 -0.44 38.12 -28.70
CA SER A 806 -0.23 39.39 -29.40
C SER A 806 -0.08 39.10 -30.89
N GLY A 807 -1.16 39.26 -31.67
CA GLY A 807 -1.12 39.07 -33.12
C GLY A 807 -2.39 38.35 -33.61
N GLY A 808 -3.49 39.08 -33.71
CA GLY A 808 -4.77 38.65 -34.31
C GLY A 808 -5.84 39.70 -34.14
N GLN A 809 -5.79 40.73 -34.92
CA GLN A 809 -6.97 41.54 -35.18
C GLN A 809 -8.05 40.60 -35.78
N GLN A 810 -9.10 40.32 -35.03
CA GLN A 810 -10.45 40.11 -35.57
C GLN A 810 -11.51 40.62 -34.58
#